data_16cc4431711b2bda590857789aa99b30
#
_entry.id   16cc4431711b2bda590857789aa99b30
#
_cell.length_a   1.000
_cell.length_b   1.000
_cell.length_c   1.000
_cell.angle_alpha   90.00
_cell.angle_beta   90.00
_cell.angle_gamma   90.00
#
_symmetry.space_group_name_H-M   'P 1'
#
loop_
_entity.id
_entity.type
_entity.pdbx_description
1 polymer ?
#
loop_
_entity_poly.entity_id
_entity_poly.type
_entity_poly.pdbx_seq_one_letter_code
_entity_poly.pdbx_strand_id
1 'polypeptide(L)'
;MDDLALKQYLADSPPTVVNLAIKPHFEALNDREKKYAHYISRAALSGTRINLRQVSRESEAIYDFILTLHKSCNGDWKKLGSSAGVSEEDVKHWLDYSAQFIGNTGNYKSFGDSKFIPRIPQDKVAALAKTNPEAEKLYTTFKDDLYESKDPARMHLGYPDKGHVSTYYPDSPDITTDEIEYTANLLKEKGLMPENTRMRKTPSGDYEVLVASAVTEPPTRDIKDTWFSLDGPYQGKSLRLVFGDHQVEMAKIARNLTEAKKYALNENENRMQAEYIKAFHDGSMYAHKDSQRHWIKDKGPTVECNIGFIETYRDPHGIRGEWEGFAAMINKERTRAFGELVRSAPAQIPKLPWPPAFEKDKFLAPDFTSLEVLTFAGSGIPAGINIPNYDDIRQNEGFKNVSLGNVLSAAAPKEPIPFIRAEDQDVYDACKDPAFEVQVGLHELLGHGCGKLLQETEPGKFNFDVENPPLNPVTGQKVSSWYKPGETWGSVFGGMGPSYEECRAESVAMSLCPDYSILKIFGFGDGSEDINGKAGDVLYICYLSMARAGIAALQFWDPNSRKWGQAHMQARFAIMQVFLRAGGDFCTLTPSPNNDPDADLSDLRIHLDRNKIPTHGKPAVDAFLQKLHVFKATADLAAAKQFYDDYTHVDEWFAQKVRPEVIRQAKPRKVFVQANTFLNGDDGVELREYEASPEGMIQSFVEREYI
;
A
#
# COMPACT_ATOMS: atom_id res chain seq x y z
N MET A 1 -15.64 18.70 -16.88
CA MET A 1 -14.64 17.72 -17.38
C MET A 1 -15.07 17.33 -18.78
N ASP A 2 -14.15 17.15 -19.71
CA ASP A 2 -14.43 16.49 -21.00
C ASP A 2 -14.65 14.98 -20.79
N ASP A 3 -15.17 14.28 -21.83
CA ASP A 3 -15.53 12.87 -21.73
C ASP A 3 -14.32 11.97 -21.40
N LEU A 4 -13.12 12.33 -21.81
CA LEU A 4 -11.90 11.58 -21.54
C LEU A 4 -11.45 11.79 -20.08
N ALA A 5 -11.51 13.01 -19.57
CA ALA A 5 -11.20 13.32 -18.19
C ALA A 5 -12.20 12.69 -17.22
N LEU A 6 -13.48 12.59 -17.60
CA LEU A 6 -14.48 11.90 -16.79
C LEU A 6 -14.27 10.39 -16.77
N LYS A 7 -13.82 9.79 -17.87
CA LYS A 7 -13.64 8.34 -18.01
C LYS A 7 -12.73 7.74 -16.93
N GLN A 8 -11.68 8.44 -16.54
CA GLN A 8 -10.74 7.96 -15.48
C GLN A 8 -11.38 7.82 -14.10
N TYR A 9 -12.48 8.53 -13.87
CA TYR A 9 -13.23 8.54 -12.62
C TYR A 9 -14.48 7.64 -12.65
N LEU A 10 -14.86 7.09 -13.80
CA LEU A 10 -15.95 6.12 -13.85
C LEU A 10 -15.48 4.79 -13.28
N ALA A 11 -16.36 4.15 -12.51
CA ALA A 11 -16.15 2.78 -12.07
C ALA A 11 -15.89 1.86 -13.26
N ASP A 12 -15.01 0.88 -13.09
CA ASP A 12 -14.74 -0.14 -14.11
C ASP A 12 -16.01 -0.98 -14.36
N SER A 13 -16.25 -1.34 -15.60
CA SER A 13 -17.41 -2.19 -15.97
C SER A 13 -17.03 -3.09 -17.17
N PRO A 14 -16.87 -4.39 -16.94
CA PRO A 14 -16.88 -5.06 -15.65
C PRO A 14 -15.59 -4.83 -14.83
N PRO A 15 -15.64 -4.91 -13.49
CA PRO A 15 -14.45 -5.00 -12.65
C PRO A 15 -13.80 -6.40 -12.78
N THR A 16 -12.52 -6.51 -12.46
CA THR A 16 -11.83 -7.80 -12.39
C THR A 16 -12.00 -8.39 -11.00
N VAL A 17 -13.08 -9.13 -10.77
CA VAL A 17 -13.36 -9.81 -9.49
C VAL A 17 -12.73 -11.19 -9.49
N VAL A 18 -11.91 -11.50 -8.48
CA VAL A 18 -11.20 -12.78 -8.35
C VAL A 18 -11.29 -13.34 -6.92
N ASN A 19 -11.22 -14.65 -6.77
CA ASN A 19 -11.17 -15.28 -5.45
C ASN A 19 -9.74 -15.34 -4.91
N LEU A 20 -9.61 -15.15 -3.59
CA LEU A 20 -8.43 -15.58 -2.85
C LEU A 20 -8.59 -17.07 -2.48
N ALA A 21 -7.91 -17.94 -3.22
CA ALA A 21 -7.94 -19.37 -2.96
C ALA A 21 -7.20 -19.69 -1.65
N ILE A 22 -7.89 -20.25 -0.66
CA ILE A 22 -7.35 -20.48 0.68
C ILE A 22 -7.70 -21.84 1.28
N LYS A 23 -8.73 -22.49 0.77
CA LYS A 23 -9.32 -23.70 1.38
C LYS A 23 -8.33 -24.80 1.69
N PRO A 24 -7.40 -25.22 0.80
CA PRO A 24 -6.45 -26.29 1.11
C PRO A 24 -5.54 -25.96 2.30
N HIS A 25 -5.14 -24.69 2.42
CA HIS A 25 -4.27 -24.21 3.50
C HIS A 25 -5.01 -24.11 4.84
N PHE A 26 -6.27 -23.68 4.80
CA PHE A 26 -7.12 -23.61 5.98
C PHE A 26 -7.51 -25.00 6.49
N GLU A 27 -7.86 -25.92 5.60
CA GLU A 27 -8.22 -27.29 5.96
C GLU A 27 -7.03 -28.08 6.57
N ALA A 28 -5.81 -27.73 6.22
CA ALA A 28 -4.59 -28.33 6.79
C ALA A 28 -4.32 -27.91 8.25
N LEU A 29 -5.00 -26.88 8.76
CA LEU A 29 -4.88 -26.42 10.14
C LEU A 29 -5.57 -27.39 11.10
N ASN A 30 -4.99 -27.56 12.31
CA ASN A 30 -5.71 -28.22 13.41
C ASN A 30 -6.75 -27.27 14.05
N ASP A 31 -7.60 -27.79 14.94
CA ASP A 31 -8.71 -27.02 15.51
C ASP A 31 -8.25 -25.80 16.31
N ARG A 32 -7.13 -25.88 17.02
CA ARG A 32 -6.55 -24.73 17.76
C ARG A 32 -6.10 -23.65 16.81
N GLU A 33 -5.41 -24.01 15.75
CA GLU A 33 -4.92 -23.10 14.70
C GLU A 33 -6.11 -22.46 13.95
N LYS A 34 -7.15 -23.23 13.63
CA LYS A 34 -8.38 -22.71 13.02
C LYS A 34 -9.07 -21.69 13.91
N LYS A 35 -9.19 -21.95 15.21
CA LYS A 35 -9.78 -21.00 16.17
C LYS A 35 -8.92 -19.73 16.31
N TYR A 36 -7.59 -19.87 16.33
CA TYR A 36 -6.70 -18.73 16.33
C TYR A 36 -6.89 -17.86 15.07
N ALA A 37 -6.83 -18.48 13.89
CA ALA A 37 -7.05 -17.80 12.60
C ALA A 37 -8.43 -17.13 12.52
N HIS A 38 -9.48 -17.79 13.03
CA HIS A 38 -10.83 -17.24 13.08
C HIS A 38 -10.89 -15.93 13.89
N TYR A 39 -10.39 -15.94 15.13
CA TYR A 39 -10.50 -14.77 15.99
C TYR A 39 -9.58 -13.62 15.54
N ILE A 40 -8.40 -13.92 14.97
CA ILE A 40 -7.54 -12.92 14.32
C ILE A 40 -8.27 -12.30 13.13
N SER A 41 -8.88 -13.12 12.26
CA SER A 41 -9.68 -12.62 11.12
C SER A 41 -10.81 -11.69 11.58
N ARG A 42 -11.51 -12.07 12.64
CA ARG A 42 -12.58 -11.23 13.21
C ARG A 42 -12.04 -9.93 13.81
N ALA A 43 -10.90 -9.96 14.47
CA ALA A 43 -10.25 -8.76 14.98
C ALA A 43 -9.91 -7.80 13.82
N ALA A 44 -9.25 -8.32 12.77
CA ALA A 44 -8.91 -7.54 11.58
C ALA A 44 -10.14 -6.91 10.92
N LEU A 45 -11.17 -7.72 10.63
CA LEU A 45 -12.41 -7.27 9.98
C LEU A 45 -13.26 -6.31 10.83
N SER A 46 -13.10 -6.33 12.16
CA SER A 46 -13.77 -5.37 13.05
C SER A 46 -13.34 -3.91 12.77
N GLY A 47 -12.20 -3.71 12.12
CA GLY A 47 -11.71 -2.39 11.70
C GLY A 47 -12.21 -1.93 10.33
N THR A 48 -13.05 -2.69 9.62
CA THR A 48 -13.58 -2.28 8.29
C THR A 48 -14.22 -0.89 8.34
N ARG A 49 -14.98 -0.57 9.38
CA ARG A 49 -15.62 0.75 9.52
C ARG A 49 -14.61 1.86 9.83
N ILE A 50 -13.46 1.53 10.42
CA ILE A 50 -12.35 2.48 10.59
C ILE A 50 -11.84 2.86 9.19
N ASN A 51 -11.56 1.89 8.32
CA ASN A 51 -11.13 2.16 6.94
C ASN A 51 -12.14 3.04 6.19
N LEU A 52 -13.44 2.72 6.24
CA LEU A 52 -14.48 3.52 5.61
C LEU A 52 -14.41 4.98 6.06
N ARG A 53 -14.25 5.22 7.37
CA ARG A 53 -14.10 6.57 7.95
C ARG A 53 -12.75 7.22 7.65
N GLN A 54 -11.72 6.47 7.26
CA GLN A 54 -10.42 6.97 6.82
C GLN A 54 -10.39 7.32 5.32
N VAL A 55 -11.41 6.92 4.55
CA VAL A 55 -11.50 7.21 3.12
C VAL A 55 -12.31 8.48 2.86
N SER A 56 -13.61 8.49 3.18
CA SER A 56 -14.48 9.65 3.01
C SER A 56 -15.61 9.64 4.03
N ARG A 57 -16.21 10.80 4.25
CA ARG A 57 -17.34 10.94 5.20
C ARG A 57 -18.58 10.16 4.77
N GLU A 58 -18.77 10.00 3.45
CA GLU A 58 -19.91 9.29 2.87
C GLU A 58 -19.70 7.78 2.76
N SER A 59 -18.47 7.27 2.89
CA SER A 59 -18.14 5.86 2.65
C SER A 59 -18.94 4.92 3.54
N GLU A 60 -19.12 5.21 4.83
CA GLU A 60 -19.85 4.33 5.74
C GLU A 60 -21.35 4.25 5.37
N ALA A 61 -21.96 5.36 4.97
CA ALA A 61 -23.36 5.38 4.53
C ALA A 61 -23.56 4.67 3.18
N ILE A 62 -22.62 4.77 2.25
CA ILE A 62 -22.63 4.03 0.98
C ILE A 62 -22.50 2.52 1.25
N TYR A 63 -21.61 2.12 2.14
CA TYR A 63 -21.45 0.73 2.57
C TYR A 63 -22.75 0.17 3.12
N ASP A 64 -23.35 0.84 4.09
CA ASP A 64 -24.61 0.42 4.69
C ASP A 64 -25.75 0.38 3.66
N PHE A 65 -25.78 1.29 2.70
CA PHE A 65 -26.75 1.29 1.60
C PHE A 65 -26.62 0.06 0.71
N ILE A 66 -25.39 -0.29 0.30
CA ILE A 66 -25.13 -1.49 -0.52
C ILE A 66 -25.62 -2.75 0.22
N LEU A 67 -25.23 -2.91 1.50
CA LEU A 67 -25.63 -4.07 2.29
C LEU A 67 -27.14 -4.13 2.56
N THR A 68 -27.79 -2.97 2.80
CA THR A 68 -29.22 -2.87 3.02
C THR A 68 -30.02 -3.30 1.79
N LEU A 69 -29.64 -2.82 0.60
CA LEU A 69 -30.28 -3.25 -0.65
C LEU A 69 -30.10 -4.76 -0.89
N HIS A 70 -28.91 -5.28 -0.72
CA HIS A 70 -28.62 -6.71 -0.90
C HIS A 70 -29.46 -7.59 0.05
N LYS A 71 -29.51 -7.21 1.33
CA LYS A 71 -30.36 -7.89 2.32
C LYS A 71 -31.84 -7.82 1.97
N SER A 72 -32.34 -6.66 1.53
CA SER A 72 -33.74 -6.42 1.20
C SER A 72 -34.23 -7.29 0.04
N CYS A 73 -33.41 -7.60 -0.92
CA CYS A 73 -33.71 -8.48 -2.05
C CYS A 73 -33.18 -9.91 -1.89
N ASN A 74 -32.57 -10.23 -0.76
CA ASN A 74 -31.94 -11.52 -0.50
C ASN A 74 -30.96 -11.94 -1.61
N GLY A 75 -30.19 -10.97 -2.15
CA GLY A 75 -29.24 -11.15 -3.26
C GLY A 75 -29.86 -11.20 -4.65
N ASP A 76 -31.18 -11.18 -4.79
CA ASP A 76 -31.86 -11.17 -6.10
C ASP A 76 -31.97 -9.75 -6.68
N TRP A 77 -30.84 -9.23 -7.13
CA TRP A 77 -30.72 -7.89 -7.70
C TRP A 77 -31.55 -7.70 -8.98
N LYS A 78 -31.74 -8.77 -9.76
CA LYS A 78 -32.60 -8.71 -10.96
C LYS A 78 -34.05 -8.42 -10.61
N LYS A 79 -34.57 -9.08 -9.58
CA LYS A 79 -35.89 -8.82 -9.05
C LYS A 79 -36.02 -7.43 -8.47
N LEU A 80 -35.00 -6.96 -7.73
CA LEU A 80 -34.96 -5.61 -7.17
C LEU A 80 -35.05 -4.56 -8.27
N GLY A 81 -34.19 -4.65 -9.31
CA GLY A 81 -34.19 -3.74 -10.45
C GLY A 81 -35.53 -3.71 -11.17
N SER A 82 -36.11 -4.88 -11.46
CA SER A 82 -37.43 -4.99 -12.10
C SER A 82 -38.52 -4.32 -11.27
N SER A 83 -38.50 -4.47 -9.94
CA SER A 83 -39.49 -3.83 -9.05
C SER A 83 -39.32 -2.30 -8.98
N ALA A 84 -38.11 -1.82 -9.14
CA ALA A 84 -37.76 -0.39 -9.15
C ALA A 84 -37.92 0.27 -10.53
N GLY A 85 -38.19 -0.48 -11.60
CA GLY A 85 -38.19 0.03 -12.98
C GLY A 85 -36.79 0.42 -13.48
N VAL A 86 -35.75 -0.27 -12.99
CA VAL A 86 -34.35 -0.09 -13.37
C VAL A 86 -33.93 -1.23 -14.29
N SER A 87 -33.22 -0.91 -15.38
CA SER A 87 -32.78 -1.90 -16.39
C SER A 87 -31.73 -2.87 -15.81
N GLU A 88 -31.62 -4.07 -16.40
CA GLU A 88 -30.59 -5.04 -16.01
C GLU A 88 -29.17 -4.47 -16.20
N GLU A 89 -28.95 -3.65 -17.21
CA GLU A 89 -27.66 -2.97 -17.45
C GLU A 89 -27.34 -1.95 -16.34
N ASP A 90 -28.30 -1.14 -15.95
CA ASP A 90 -28.13 -0.19 -14.84
C ASP A 90 -27.88 -0.90 -13.51
N VAL A 91 -28.59 -2.00 -13.22
CA VAL A 91 -28.34 -2.84 -12.05
C VAL A 91 -26.94 -3.42 -12.09
N LYS A 92 -26.48 -3.90 -13.26
CA LYS A 92 -25.10 -4.36 -13.44
C LYS A 92 -24.09 -3.27 -13.15
N HIS A 93 -24.29 -2.05 -13.65
CA HIS A 93 -23.42 -0.91 -13.36
C HIS A 93 -23.35 -0.57 -11.88
N TRP A 94 -24.47 -0.73 -11.14
CA TRP A 94 -24.49 -0.56 -9.69
C TRP A 94 -23.69 -1.66 -8.97
N LEU A 95 -23.83 -2.90 -9.39
CA LEU A 95 -23.07 -4.03 -8.85
C LEU A 95 -21.58 -3.91 -9.13
N ASP A 96 -21.20 -3.49 -10.36
CA ASP A 96 -19.82 -3.23 -10.75
C ASP A 96 -19.17 -2.15 -9.86
N TYR A 97 -19.92 -1.05 -9.59
CA TYR A 97 -19.48 -0.03 -8.65
C TYR A 97 -19.35 -0.57 -7.22
N SER A 98 -20.35 -1.32 -6.76
CA SER A 98 -20.38 -1.88 -5.40
C SER A 98 -19.19 -2.81 -5.11
N ALA A 99 -18.83 -3.66 -6.07
CA ALA A 99 -17.66 -4.54 -5.93
C ALA A 99 -16.36 -3.73 -5.78
N GLN A 100 -16.18 -2.70 -6.60
CA GLN A 100 -15.00 -1.83 -6.49
C GLN A 100 -15.02 -1.02 -5.20
N PHE A 101 -16.18 -0.51 -4.77
CA PHE A 101 -16.33 0.20 -3.51
C PHE A 101 -15.91 -0.67 -2.32
N ILE A 102 -16.40 -1.91 -2.26
CA ILE A 102 -16.06 -2.87 -1.21
C ILE A 102 -14.57 -3.22 -1.28
N GLY A 103 -14.03 -3.47 -2.49
CA GLY A 103 -12.63 -3.81 -2.68
C GLY A 103 -11.64 -2.70 -2.32
N ASN A 104 -12.07 -1.43 -2.39
CA ASN A 104 -11.30 -0.26 -1.96
C ASN A 104 -11.69 0.21 -0.55
N THR A 105 -12.69 -0.41 0.08
CA THR A 105 -13.29 -0.01 1.36
C THR A 105 -13.66 1.48 1.36
N GLY A 106 -14.26 1.95 0.26
CA GLY A 106 -14.68 3.35 0.07
C GLY A 106 -14.74 3.75 -1.40
N ASN A 107 -15.16 4.99 -1.64
CA ASN A 107 -15.36 5.57 -2.98
C ASN A 107 -14.13 6.30 -3.56
N TYR A 108 -12.95 6.12 -2.95
CA TYR A 108 -11.66 6.52 -3.49
C TYR A 108 -10.77 5.28 -3.65
N LYS A 109 -10.09 5.18 -4.80
CA LYS A 109 -9.23 4.03 -5.10
C LYS A 109 -8.13 3.91 -4.06
N SER A 110 -7.94 2.72 -3.51
CA SER A 110 -6.87 2.42 -2.57
C SER A 110 -5.47 2.62 -3.15
N PHE A 111 -5.37 2.57 -4.47
CA PHE A 111 -4.16 2.80 -5.20
C PHE A 111 -4.35 4.02 -6.11
N GLY A 112 -3.75 5.17 -5.70
CA GLY A 112 -3.79 6.43 -6.43
C GLY A 112 -4.76 7.47 -5.88
N ASP A 113 -5.50 7.17 -4.81
CA ASP A 113 -6.32 8.09 -4.02
C ASP A 113 -7.32 8.95 -4.81
N SER A 114 -7.66 8.49 -6.04
CA SER A 114 -8.66 9.16 -6.87
C SER A 114 -10.05 8.62 -6.63
N LYS A 115 -11.02 9.51 -6.57
CA LYS A 115 -12.43 9.16 -6.49
C LYS A 115 -12.86 8.35 -7.71
N PHE A 116 -13.84 7.47 -7.53
CA PHE A 116 -14.56 6.85 -8.64
C PHE A 116 -16.07 6.94 -8.41
N ILE A 117 -16.80 7.15 -9.50
CA ILE A 117 -18.24 7.36 -9.51
C ILE A 117 -18.95 6.25 -10.28
N PRO A 118 -20.19 5.88 -9.90
CA PRO A 118 -20.93 4.83 -10.59
C PRO A 118 -21.34 5.24 -12.00
N ARG A 119 -21.43 4.27 -12.91
CA ARG A 119 -21.93 4.48 -14.29
C ARG A 119 -23.45 4.54 -14.36
N ILE A 120 -24.16 3.92 -13.40
CA ILE A 120 -25.60 4.00 -13.31
C ILE A 120 -26.06 5.46 -13.09
N PRO A 121 -27.09 5.96 -13.78
CA PRO A 121 -27.62 7.32 -13.55
C PRO A 121 -28.16 7.53 -12.13
N GLN A 122 -28.02 8.74 -11.63
CA GLN A 122 -28.43 9.09 -10.26
C GLN A 122 -29.91 8.83 -9.96
N ASP A 123 -30.79 9.10 -10.94
CA ASP A 123 -32.24 8.83 -10.81
C ASP A 123 -32.56 7.33 -10.69
N LYS A 124 -31.74 6.47 -11.28
CA LYS A 124 -31.87 5.01 -11.19
C LYS A 124 -31.44 4.49 -9.82
N VAL A 125 -30.36 5.02 -9.24
CA VAL A 125 -29.99 4.70 -7.85
C VAL A 125 -31.03 5.19 -6.88
N ALA A 126 -31.62 6.39 -7.12
CA ALA A 126 -32.75 6.89 -6.34
C ALA A 126 -33.98 5.95 -6.42
N ALA A 127 -34.24 5.35 -7.59
CA ALA A 127 -35.31 4.38 -7.76
C ALA A 127 -35.04 3.07 -6.97
N LEU A 128 -33.82 2.55 -7.01
CA LEU A 128 -33.42 1.41 -6.15
C LEU A 128 -33.55 1.74 -4.67
N ALA A 129 -33.15 2.93 -4.23
CA ALA A 129 -33.25 3.35 -2.83
C ALA A 129 -34.69 3.33 -2.31
N LYS A 130 -35.65 3.78 -3.11
CA LYS A 130 -37.08 3.81 -2.76
C LYS A 130 -37.72 2.45 -2.52
N THR A 131 -37.06 1.37 -2.92
CA THR A 131 -37.60 -0.01 -2.65
C THR A 131 -37.52 -0.40 -1.18
N ASN A 132 -36.71 0.31 -0.38
CA ASN A 132 -36.55 0.03 1.05
C ASN A 132 -36.40 1.38 1.81
N PRO A 133 -37.21 1.63 2.88
CA PRO A 133 -37.17 2.89 3.62
C PRO A 133 -35.82 3.24 4.26
N GLU A 134 -35.08 2.25 4.75
CA GLU A 134 -33.75 2.45 5.33
C GLU A 134 -32.74 2.83 4.24
N ALA A 135 -32.79 2.15 3.09
CA ALA A 135 -31.97 2.48 1.94
C ALA A 135 -32.26 3.90 1.44
N GLU A 136 -33.53 4.33 1.38
CA GLU A 136 -33.90 5.69 0.97
C GLU A 136 -33.35 6.74 1.93
N LYS A 137 -33.44 6.49 3.24
CA LYS A 137 -32.85 7.36 4.26
C LYS A 137 -31.33 7.48 4.11
N LEU A 138 -30.63 6.35 3.97
CA LEU A 138 -29.16 6.36 3.74
C LEU A 138 -28.80 7.14 2.47
N TYR A 139 -29.49 6.86 1.36
CA TYR A 139 -29.22 7.52 0.08
C TYR A 139 -29.29 9.03 0.17
N THR A 140 -30.25 9.58 0.93
CA THR A 140 -30.37 11.04 1.08
C THR A 140 -29.14 11.71 1.70
N THR A 141 -28.34 10.96 2.46
CA THR A 141 -27.16 11.50 3.16
C THR A 141 -25.92 11.64 2.26
N PHE A 142 -25.83 10.86 1.18
CA PHE A 142 -24.61 10.80 0.36
C PHE A 142 -24.83 11.01 -1.16
N LYS A 143 -26.08 11.11 -1.62
CA LYS A 143 -26.43 11.15 -3.05
C LYS A 143 -25.67 12.21 -3.84
N ASP A 144 -25.43 13.37 -3.24
CA ASP A 144 -24.76 14.49 -3.90
C ASP A 144 -23.24 14.27 -3.92
N ASP A 145 -22.67 13.76 -2.83
CA ASP A 145 -21.26 13.43 -2.74
C ASP A 145 -20.90 12.25 -3.67
N LEU A 146 -21.77 11.26 -3.83
CA LEU A 146 -21.53 10.08 -4.67
C LEU A 146 -21.20 10.46 -6.12
N TYR A 147 -21.95 11.42 -6.70
CA TYR A 147 -21.82 11.85 -8.09
C TYR A 147 -21.04 13.16 -8.27
N GLU A 148 -20.52 13.76 -7.18
CA GLU A 148 -19.71 14.97 -7.29
C GLU A 148 -18.45 14.71 -8.11
N SER A 149 -18.35 15.43 -9.23
CA SER A 149 -17.23 15.34 -10.17
C SER A 149 -16.89 16.69 -10.82
N LYS A 150 -17.54 17.78 -10.36
CA LYS A 150 -17.35 19.13 -10.94
C LYS A 150 -16.11 19.81 -10.39
N ASP A 151 -15.78 19.55 -9.13
CA ASP A 151 -14.60 20.09 -8.48
C ASP A 151 -13.42 19.10 -8.61
N PRO A 152 -12.41 19.40 -9.45
CA PRO A 152 -11.26 18.52 -9.64
C PRO A 152 -10.48 18.24 -8.35
N ALA A 153 -10.44 19.21 -7.41
CA ALA A 153 -9.72 19.02 -6.15
C ALA A 153 -10.37 17.93 -5.28
N ARG A 154 -11.70 17.86 -5.28
CA ARG A 154 -12.46 16.83 -4.54
C ARG A 154 -12.42 15.45 -5.16
N MET A 155 -11.82 15.31 -6.34
CA MET A 155 -11.59 14.01 -6.97
C MET A 155 -10.35 13.29 -6.42
N HIS A 156 -9.65 13.88 -5.47
CA HIS A 156 -8.44 13.30 -4.87
C HIS A 156 -8.44 13.45 -3.33
N LEU A 157 -7.85 12.48 -2.65
CA LEU A 157 -7.48 12.65 -1.24
C LEU A 157 -6.24 13.54 -1.13
N GLY A 158 -6.17 14.35 -0.09
CA GLY A 158 -5.05 15.27 0.12
C GLY A 158 -5.33 16.32 1.18
N TYR A 159 -4.56 17.40 1.17
CA TYR A 159 -4.69 18.48 2.16
C TYR A 159 -5.99 19.29 1.97
N PRO A 160 -6.75 19.53 3.06
CA PRO A 160 -8.00 20.31 2.99
C PRO A 160 -7.82 21.74 2.47
N ASP A 161 -6.73 22.44 2.82
CA ASP A 161 -6.43 23.80 2.37
C ASP A 161 -6.09 23.89 0.87
N LYS A 162 -5.91 22.75 0.20
CA LYS A 162 -5.78 22.63 -1.27
C LYS A 162 -7.11 22.23 -1.93
N GLY A 163 -8.20 22.16 -1.17
CA GLY A 163 -9.52 21.74 -1.64
C GLY A 163 -9.70 20.23 -1.75
N HIS A 164 -8.69 19.42 -1.40
CA HIS A 164 -8.78 17.97 -1.42
C HIS A 164 -9.60 17.42 -0.23
N VAL A 165 -9.98 16.16 -0.33
CA VAL A 165 -10.69 15.47 0.74
C VAL A 165 -9.69 14.76 1.65
N SER A 166 -9.88 14.89 2.96
CA SER A 166 -9.17 14.07 3.95
C SER A 166 -10.00 13.89 5.21
N THR A 167 -10.19 12.64 5.62
CA THR A 167 -10.88 12.28 6.86
C THR A 167 -9.94 12.12 8.06
N TYR A 168 -8.64 12.27 7.84
CA TYR A 168 -7.66 12.44 8.92
C TYR A 168 -7.77 13.80 9.61
N TYR A 169 -8.50 14.75 8.96
CA TYR A 169 -8.81 16.08 9.49
C TYR A 169 -10.34 16.30 9.47
N PRO A 170 -11.11 15.47 10.24
CA PRO A 170 -12.57 15.53 10.22
C PRO A 170 -13.08 16.90 10.70
N ASP A 171 -14.19 17.33 10.12
CA ASP A 171 -14.89 18.59 10.47
C ASP A 171 -14.02 19.85 10.43
N SER A 172 -12.94 19.84 9.64
CA SER A 172 -11.92 20.89 9.61
C SER A 172 -11.59 21.33 8.18
N PRO A 173 -12.57 21.82 7.40
CA PRO A 173 -12.34 22.19 6.00
C PRO A 173 -11.38 23.39 5.82
N ASP A 174 -11.15 24.15 6.87
CA ASP A 174 -10.29 25.34 6.93
C ASP A 174 -8.94 25.09 7.62
N ILE A 175 -8.64 23.85 7.98
CA ILE A 175 -7.33 23.53 8.56
C ILE A 175 -6.24 23.66 7.48
N THR A 176 -5.16 24.34 7.83
CA THR A 176 -4.06 24.60 6.89
C THR A 176 -2.94 23.58 7.03
N THR A 177 -2.15 23.44 5.97
CA THR A 177 -0.92 22.61 6.00
C THR A 177 0.03 23.06 7.11
N ASP A 178 0.21 24.36 7.34
CA ASP A 178 1.08 24.90 8.40
C ASP A 178 0.58 24.54 9.80
N GLU A 179 -0.75 24.54 10.03
CA GLU A 179 -1.35 24.09 11.30
C GLU A 179 -1.11 22.61 11.56
N ILE A 180 -1.24 21.80 10.50
CA ILE A 180 -0.97 20.36 10.55
C ILE A 180 0.50 20.10 10.88
N GLU A 181 1.42 20.77 10.19
CA GLU A 181 2.86 20.64 10.41
C GLU A 181 3.26 21.07 11.83
N TYR A 182 2.75 22.21 12.30
CA TYR A 182 3.04 22.69 13.66
C TYR A 182 2.61 21.68 14.73
N THR A 183 1.38 21.14 14.59
CA THR A 183 0.87 20.17 15.57
C THR A 183 1.60 18.83 15.49
N ALA A 184 1.99 18.39 14.29
CA ALA A 184 2.83 17.19 14.13
C ALA A 184 4.19 17.33 14.81
N ASN A 185 4.83 18.49 14.65
CA ASN A 185 6.10 18.79 15.32
C ASN A 185 5.94 18.84 16.86
N LEU A 186 4.85 19.40 17.38
CA LEU A 186 4.54 19.40 18.80
C LEU A 186 4.34 17.97 19.33
N LEU A 187 3.58 17.12 18.65
CA LEU A 187 3.40 15.71 19.04
C LEU A 187 4.76 14.99 19.11
N LYS A 188 5.60 15.19 18.10
CA LYS A 188 6.97 14.64 18.08
C LYS A 188 7.80 15.12 19.28
N GLU A 189 7.79 16.43 19.56
CA GLU A 189 8.50 17.02 20.73
C GLU A 189 8.03 16.42 22.06
N LYS A 190 6.73 16.14 22.18
CA LYS A 190 6.14 15.50 23.35
C LYS A 190 6.31 13.98 23.41
N GLY A 191 6.93 13.37 22.40
CA GLY A 191 7.11 11.92 22.30
C GLY A 191 5.80 11.15 22.04
N LEU A 192 4.81 11.81 21.43
CA LEU A 192 3.50 11.23 21.12
C LEU A 192 3.49 10.71 19.68
N MET A 193 3.22 9.43 19.53
CA MET A 193 3.16 8.77 18.24
C MET A 193 1.76 8.95 17.61
N PRO A 194 1.66 9.46 16.37
CA PRO A 194 0.39 9.88 15.78
C PRO A 194 -0.32 8.82 14.94
N GLU A 195 0.22 7.61 14.77
CA GLU A 195 -0.25 6.62 13.79
C GLU A 195 -1.73 6.27 13.96
N ASN A 196 -2.22 6.15 15.19
CA ASN A 196 -3.62 5.83 15.51
C ASN A 196 -4.49 7.07 15.74
N THR A 197 -4.16 8.21 15.14
CA THR A 197 -4.86 9.47 15.42
C THR A 197 -5.52 10.06 14.18
N ARG A 198 -6.50 10.94 14.45
CA ARG A 198 -6.99 11.97 13.53
C ARG A 198 -6.88 13.33 14.24
N MET A 199 -7.00 14.42 13.51
CA MET A 199 -6.90 15.76 14.08
C MET A 199 -8.02 16.64 13.56
N ARG A 200 -8.61 17.44 14.44
CA ARG A 200 -9.60 18.46 14.03
C ARG A 200 -9.32 19.82 14.66
N LYS A 201 -9.71 20.85 13.92
CA LYS A 201 -9.74 22.23 14.36
C LYS A 201 -11.13 22.52 14.91
N THR A 202 -11.22 22.99 16.13
CA THR A 202 -12.50 23.33 16.75
C THR A 202 -12.99 24.71 16.26
N PRO A 203 -14.29 25.04 16.41
CA PRO A 203 -14.81 26.38 16.07
C PRO A 203 -14.12 27.52 16.83
N SER A 204 -13.52 27.29 18.00
CA SER A 204 -12.71 28.27 18.75
C SER A 204 -11.31 28.46 18.16
N GLY A 205 -10.92 27.61 17.21
CA GLY A 205 -9.59 27.58 16.60
C GLY A 205 -8.54 26.88 17.45
N ASP A 206 -8.96 26.11 18.46
CA ASP A 206 -8.13 25.15 19.16
C ASP A 206 -8.05 23.84 18.37
N TYR A 207 -7.15 22.93 18.78
CA TYR A 207 -6.95 21.66 18.09
C TYR A 207 -7.23 20.47 18.99
N GLU A 208 -7.84 19.43 18.42
CA GLU A 208 -8.04 18.15 19.08
C GLU A 208 -7.38 17.05 18.26
N VAL A 209 -6.54 16.24 18.91
CA VAL A 209 -5.99 15.01 18.38
C VAL A 209 -6.86 13.87 18.91
N LEU A 210 -7.60 13.24 18.02
CA LEU A 210 -8.53 12.16 18.30
C LEU A 210 -7.75 10.84 18.28
N VAL A 211 -7.66 10.18 19.44
CA VAL A 211 -6.90 8.94 19.61
C VAL A 211 -7.83 7.74 19.56
N ALA A 212 -7.57 6.80 18.63
CA ALA A 212 -8.33 5.57 18.52
C ALA A 212 -8.11 4.67 19.76
N SER A 213 -9.18 4.39 20.50
CA SER A 213 -9.16 3.59 21.73
C SER A 213 -10.55 3.10 22.11
N ALA A 214 -10.62 1.95 22.80
CA ALA A 214 -11.87 1.41 23.32
C ALA A 214 -12.38 2.20 24.56
N VAL A 215 -11.50 2.91 25.24
CA VAL A 215 -11.80 3.72 26.43
C VAL A 215 -11.52 5.20 26.17
N THR A 216 -12.13 6.05 26.97
CA THR A 216 -11.98 7.50 26.88
C THR A 216 -10.88 8.04 27.81
N GLU A 217 -10.39 7.19 28.70
CA GLU A 217 -9.34 7.53 29.65
C GLU A 217 -7.95 7.33 29.03
N PRO A 218 -7.03 8.27 29.17
CA PRO A 218 -5.67 8.14 28.64
C PRO A 218 -4.88 7.04 29.38
N PRO A 219 -3.99 6.31 28.68
CA PRO A 219 -3.10 5.34 29.32
C PRO A 219 -2.08 6.05 30.20
N THR A 220 -2.13 5.80 31.49
CA THR A 220 -1.28 6.47 32.50
C THR A 220 0.22 6.18 32.35
N ARG A 221 0.59 5.09 31.67
CA ARG A 221 1.97 4.70 31.44
C ARG A 221 2.68 5.58 30.42
N ASP A 222 1.97 5.91 29.32
CA ASP A 222 2.58 6.46 28.10
C ASP A 222 2.33 7.96 27.96
N ILE A 223 1.26 8.48 28.56
CA ILE A 223 0.77 9.84 28.35
C ILE A 223 0.59 10.51 29.72
N LYS A 224 1.40 11.55 29.95
CA LYS A 224 1.35 12.32 31.18
C LYS A 224 0.39 13.49 31.10
N ASP A 225 0.37 14.14 29.95
CA ASP A 225 -0.41 15.35 29.70
C ASP A 225 -1.29 15.14 28.46
N THR A 226 -2.54 15.57 28.55
CA THR A 226 -3.51 15.50 27.44
C THR A 226 -3.89 16.89 26.92
N TRP A 227 -3.28 17.94 27.45
CA TRP A 227 -3.54 19.32 27.07
C TRP A 227 -2.23 20.11 26.99
N PHE A 228 -2.06 20.88 25.91
CA PHE A 228 -0.87 21.66 25.63
C PHE A 228 -1.26 23.07 25.20
N SER A 229 -0.70 24.10 25.86
CA SER A 229 -0.74 25.48 25.34
C SER A 229 0.19 25.59 24.14
N LEU A 230 -0.25 26.30 23.12
CA LEU A 230 0.54 26.55 21.92
C LEU A 230 1.27 27.88 22.02
N ASP A 231 2.40 27.99 21.32
CA ASP A 231 3.25 29.18 21.27
C ASP A 231 3.42 29.69 19.82
N GLY A 232 4.33 30.65 19.62
CA GLY A 232 4.65 31.19 18.31
C GLY A 232 3.43 31.75 17.59
N PRO A 233 3.19 31.36 16.33
CA PRO A 233 2.05 31.87 15.53
C PRO A 233 0.69 31.43 16.08
N TYR A 234 0.66 30.43 16.94
CA TYR A 234 -0.56 29.87 17.54
C TYR A 234 -0.73 30.19 19.03
N GLN A 235 0.01 31.19 19.54
CA GLN A 235 -0.08 31.63 20.93
C GLN A 235 -1.53 31.96 21.32
N GLY A 236 -1.97 31.45 22.47
CA GLY A 236 -3.33 31.59 22.98
C GLY A 236 -4.29 30.52 22.49
N LYS A 237 -3.84 29.58 21.68
CA LYS A 237 -4.55 28.35 21.28
C LYS A 237 -4.05 27.17 22.13
N SER A 238 -4.80 26.07 22.07
CA SER A 238 -4.46 24.82 22.75
C SER A 238 -4.58 23.61 21.82
N LEU A 239 -3.85 22.55 22.17
CA LEU A 239 -4.02 21.22 21.59
C LEU A 239 -4.42 20.26 22.70
N ARG A 240 -5.46 19.46 22.45
CA ARG A 240 -5.98 18.47 23.38
C ARG A 240 -5.96 17.07 22.77
N LEU A 241 -5.53 16.05 23.53
CA LEU A 241 -5.72 14.65 23.17
C LEU A 241 -7.10 14.19 23.64
N VAL A 242 -7.87 13.60 22.73
CA VAL A 242 -9.23 13.09 22.98
C VAL A 242 -9.27 11.61 22.67
N PHE A 243 -9.43 10.78 23.69
CA PHE A 243 -9.50 9.33 23.58
C PHE A 243 -10.92 8.86 23.28
N GLY A 244 -11.05 7.67 22.68
CA GLY A 244 -12.33 7.07 22.32
C GLY A 244 -12.72 7.27 20.85
N ASP A 245 -11.81 7.73 19.99
CA ASP A 245 -12.05 7.68 18.56
C ASP A 245 -12.19 6.21 18.12
N HIS A 246 -13.17 5.91 17.24
CA HIS A 246 -13.51 4.55 16.80
C HIS A 246 -13.81 3.56 17.96
N GLN A 247 -14.34 4.05 19.08
CA GLN A 247 -14.47 3.30 20.34
C GLN A 247 -15.13 1.93 20.17
N VAL A 248 -16.19 1.85 19.39
CA VAL A 248 -16.96 0.60 19.21
C VAL A 248 -16.12 -0.45 18.49
N GLU A 249 -15.46 -0.08 17.42
CA GLU A 249 -14.59 -0.95 16.63
C GLU A 249 -13.37 -1.37 17.47
N MET A 250 -12.73 -0.44 18.15
CA MET A 250 -11.58 -0.72 19.01
C MET A 250 -11.93 -1.72 20.13
N ALA A 251 -13.11 -1.60 20.74
CA ALA A 251 -13.60 -2.56 21.72
C ALA A 251 -13.87 -3.95 21.12
N LYS A 252 -14.42 -4.03 19.90
CA LYS A 252 -14.61 -5.30 19.18
C LYS A 252 -13.26 -5.96 18.84
N ILE A 253 -12.30 -5.19 18.38
CA ILE A 253 -10.93 -5.65 18.07
C ILE A 253 -10.29 -6.25 19.33
N ALA A 254 -10.24 -5.48 20.43
CA ALA A 254 -9.64 -5.94 21.69
C ALA A 254 -10.30 -7.20 22.24
N ARG A 255 -11.64 -7.33 22.12
CA ARG A 255 -12.38 -8.53 22.51
C ARG A 255 -12.01 -9.75 21.66
N ASN A 256 -11.97 -9.62 20.32
CA ASN A 256 -11.59 -10.72 19.44
C ASN A 256 -10.13 -11.17 19.66
N LEU A 257 -9.22 -10.23 19.91
CA LEU A 257 -7.83 -10.55 20.27
C LEU A 257 -7.71 -11.24 21.64
N THR A 258 -8.59 -10.90 22.59
CA THR A 258 -8.68 -11.60 23.87
C THR A 258 -9.10 -13.05 23.68
N GLU A 259 -10.02 -13.35 22.77
CA GLU A 259 -10.37 -14.71 22.40
C GLU A 259 -9.23 -15.41 21.63
N ALA A 260 -8.62 -14.76 20.64
CA ALA A 260 -7.49 -15.29 19.89
C ALA A 260 -6.33 -15.71 20.81
N LYS A 261 -6.01 -14.90 21.82
CA LYS A 261 -4.94 -15.16 22.79
C LYS A 261 -5.08 -16.52 23.49
N LYS A 262 -6.29 -17.04 23.69
CA LYS A 262 -6.54 -18.37 24.30
C LYS A 262 -6.02 -19.52 23.44
N TYR A 263 -5.87 -19.28 22.14
CA TYR A 263 -5.43 -20.23 21.13
C TYR A 263 -4.02 -19.97 20.61
N ALA A 264 -3.30 -18.98 21.16
CA ALA A 264 -1.92 -18.66 20.79
C ALA A 264 -1.02 -19.90 20.85
N LEU A 265 -0.23 -20.14 19.83
CA LEU A 265 0.51 -21.38 19.63
C LEU A 265 1.83 -21.40 20.39
N ASN A 266 2.36 -20.24 20.72
CA ASN A 266 3.61 -20.08 21.44
C ASN A 266 3.61 -18.81 22.33
N GLU A 267 4.69 -18.64 23.11
CA GLU A 267 4.80 -17.52 24.05
C GLU A 267 4.95 -16.17 23.36
N ASN A 268 5.61 -16.08 22.19
CA ASN A 268 5.71 -14.83 21.44
C ASN A 268 4.35 -14.37 20.95
N GLU A 269 3.55 -15.27 20.36
CA GLU A 269 2.16 -14.95 19.99
C GLU A 269 1.33 -14.53 21.20
N ASN A 270 1.44 -15.23 22.33
CA ASN A 270 0.70 -14.90 23.54
C ASN A 270 1.01 -13.49 24.03
N ARG A 271 2.29 -13.11 24.08
CA ARG A 271 2.75 -11.78 24.46
C ARG A 271 2.36 -10.71 23.45
N MET A 272 2.52 -11.01 22.16
CA MET A 272 2.08 -10.13 21.06
C MET A 272 0.61 -9.78 21.20
N GLN A 273 -0.26 -10.80 21.39
CA GLN A 273 -1.69 -10.58 21.59
C GLN A 273 -1.99 -9.74 22.85
N ALA A 274 -1.25 -9.94 23.94
CA ALA A 274 -1.42 -9.14 25.15
C ALA A 274 -1.11 -7.66 24.94
N GLU A 275 -0.06 -7.36 24.17
CA GLU A 275 0.29 -5.97 23.86
C GLU A 275 -0.66 -5.35 22.83
N TYR A 276 -1.14 -6.10 21.82
CA TYR A 276 -2.21 -5.64 20.92
C TYR A 276 -3.50 -5.27 21.68
N ILE A 277 -3.92 -6.11 22.63
CA ILE A 277 -5.11 -5.84 23.44
C ILE A 277 -4.96 -4.51 24.17
N LYS A 278 -3.81 -4.24 24.80
CA LYS A 278 -3.53 -2.95 25.44
C LYS A 278 -3.54 -1.80 24.45
N ALA A 279 -2.87 -1.99 23.30
CA ALA A 279 -2.77 -0.97 22.27
C ALA A 279 -4.16 -0.49 21.81
N PHE A 280 -5.05 -1.42 21.51
CA PHE A 280 -6.37 -1.09 20.97
C PHE A 280 -7.39 -0.74 22.06
N HIS A 281 -7.24 -1.29 23.28
CA HIS A 281 -8.09 -0.91 24.40
C HIS A 281 -7.77 0.50 24.88
N ASP A 282 -6.49 0.80 25.11
CA ASP A 282 -6.05 2.02 25.78
C ASP A 282 -5.63 3.14 24.80
N GLY A 283 -5.46 2.82 23.50
CA GLY A 283 -4.91 3.75 22.50
C GLY A 283 -3.39 3.90 22.56
N SER A 284 -2.68 2.94 23.14
CA SER A 284 -1.23 3.01 23.38
C SER A 284 -0.43 2.56 22.15
N MET A 285 0.24 3.48 21.47
CA MET A 285 1.18 3.14 20.39
C MET A 285 2.48 2.50 20.90
N TYR A 286 2.87 2.75 22.15
CA TYR A 286 3.99 2.04 22.78
C TYR A 286 3.69 0.55 22.97
N ALA A 287 2.47 0.20 23.39
CA ALA A 287 2.03 -1.19 23.45
C ALA A 287 1.99 -1.84 22.04
N HIS A 288 1.54 -1.09 21.02
CA HIS A 288 1.61 -1.58 19.65
C HIS A 288 3.07 -1.84 19.21
N LYS A 289 3.98 -0.95 19.53
CA LYS A 289 5.41 -1.14 19.29
C LYS A 289 5.97 -2.39 19.99
N ASP A 290 5.58 -2.61 21.25
CA ASP A 290 5.98 -3.80 22.01
C ASP A 290 5.41 -5.09 21.39
N SER A 291 4.18 -5.06 20.86
CA SER A 291 3.62 -6.18 20.10
C SER A 291 4.48 -6.54 18.89
N GLN A 292 4.98 -5.53 18.17
CA GLN A 292 5.85 -5.73 17.00
C GLN A 292 7.20 -6.36 17.37
N ARG A 293 7.75 -6.04 18.55
CA ARG A 293 8.97 -6.67 19.09
C ARG A 293 8.79 -8.17 19.38
N HIS A 294 7.59 -8.58 19.77
CA HIS A 294 7.25 -10.00 19.91
C HIS A 294 7.02 -10.65 18.55
N TRP A 295 6.36 -9.96 17.64
CA TRP A 295 6.05 -10.44 16.30
C TRP A 295 7.30 -10.79 15.49
N ILE A 296 8.32 -9.92 15.46
CA ILE A 296 9.57 -10.17 14.72
C ILE A 296 10.38 -11.34 15.27
N LYS A 297 10.13 -11.76 16.52
CA LYS A 297 10.79 -12.91 17.17
C LYS A 297 10.08 -14.23 16.88
N ASP A 298 8.81 -14.18 16.49
CA ASP A 298 8.00 -15.35 16.16
C ASP A 298 8.24 -15.75 14.70
N LYS A 299 9.19 -16.65 14.49
CA LYS A 299 9.66 -17.03 13.15
C LYS A 299 8.87 -18.19 12.59
N GLY A 300 8.32 -18.00 11.39
CA GLY A 300 7.60 -19.00 10.63
C GLY A 300 6.37 -19.59 11.36
N PRO A 301 5.48 -18.77 11.98
CA PRO A 301 4.28 -19.30 12.64
C PRO A 301 3.35 -19.95 11.62
N THR A 302 2.58 -20.95 12.03
CA THR A 302 1.61 -21.62 11.14
C THR A 302 0.54 -20.64 10.65
N VAL A 303 0.06 -19.78 11.54
CA VAL A 303 -0.86 -18.68 11.25
C VAL A 303 -0.13 -17.37 11.52
N GLU A 304 0.14 -16.62 10.48
CA GLU A 304 0.77 -15.31 10.56
C GLU A 304 -0.30 -14.22 10.65
N CYS A 305 -0.02 -13.18 11.42
CA CYS A 305 -0.90 -12.03 11.53
C CYS A 305 -0.13 -10.74 11.83
N ASN A 306 -0.68 -9.62 11.39
CA ASN A 306 -0.31 -8.30 11.89
C ASN A 306 -1.54 -7.41 11.82
N ILE A 307 -1.75 -6.56 12.83
CA ILE A 307 -2.94 -5.73 12.95
C ILE A 307 -2.55 -4.38 13.54
N GLY A 308 -3.04 -3.28 12.95
CA GLY A 308 -2.81 -1.94 13.49
C GLY A 308 -3.14 -0.82 12.53
N PHE A 309 -2.67 0.37 12.90
CA PHE A 309 -2.62 1.54 12.02
C PHE A 309 -1.23 1.56 11.39
N ILE A 310 -1.09 1.01 10.19
CA ILE A 310 0.21 0.55 9.66
C ILE A 310 0.77 1.51 8.61
N GLU A 311 0.10 1.63 7.44
CA GLU A 311 0.62 2.38 6.31
C GLU A 311 0.10 3.82 6.30
N THR A 312 1.00 4.77 6.05
CA THR A 312 0.69 6.21 6.17
C THR A 312 0.42 6.90 4.84
N TYR A 313 0.27 6.16 3.74
CA TYR A 313 0.14 6.72 2.38
C TYR A 313 -1.08 7.62 2.19
N ARG A 314 -2.20 7.36 2.89
CA ARG A 314 -3.45 8.11 2.74
C ARG A 314 -3.53 9.39 3.56
N ASP A 315 -2.76 9.50 4.64
CA ASP A 315 -2.60 10.76 5.34
C ASP A 315 -1.76 11.71 4.47
N PRO A 316 -2.26 12.88 4.06
CA PRO A 316 -1.48 13.80 3.23
C PRO A 316 -0.21 14.31 3.92
N HIS A 317 -0.14 14.25 5.26
CA HIS A 317 1.06 14.58 6.02
C HIS A 317 2.00 13.38 6.22
N GLY A 318 1.52 12.16 5.97
CA GLY A 318 2.32 10.94 5.97
C GLY A 318 2.72 10.40 7.34
N ILE A 319 1.97 10.73 8.40
CA ILE A 319 2.29 10.31 9.78
C ILE A 319 1.21 9.46 10.45
N ARG A 320 -0.02 9.49 9.94
CA ARG A 320 -1.16 8.73 10.49
C ARG A 320 -1.41 7.48 9.67
N GLY A 321 -1.52 6.35 10.36
CA GLY A 321 -1.67 5.04 9.73
C GLY A 321 -3.10 4.77 9.29
N GLU A 322 -3.24 4.07 8.16
CA GLU A 322 -4.48 3.43 7.77
C GLU A 322 -4.65 2.14 8.58
N TRP A 323 -5.89 1.79 8.95
CA TRP A 323 -6.17 0.51 9.57
C TRP A 323 -5.88 -0.64 8.62
N GLU A 324 -5.08 -1.58 9.07
CA GLU A 324 -4.78 -2.83 8.38
C GLU A 324 -4.76 -4.00 9.35
N GLY A 325 -5.19 -5.15 8.85
CA GLY A 325 -5.06 -6.37 9.61
C GLY A 325 -5.19 -7.60 8.73
N PHE A 326 -4.33 -8.60 8.96
CA PHE A 326 -4.42 -9.85 8.22
C PHE A 326 -4.28 -11.08 9.10
N ALA A 327 -4.87 -12.19 8.63
CA ALA A 327 -4.63 -13.56 9.06
C ALA A 327 -4.30 -14.38 7.82
N ALA A 328 -3.17 -15.09 7.85
CA ALA A 328 -2.69 -15.85 6.70
C ALA A 328 -1.97 -17.13 7.14
N MET A 329 -1.93 -18.13 6.29
CA MET A 329 -1.22 -19.38 6.54
C MET A 329 0.09 -19.42 5.77
N ILE A 330 1.15 -19.96 6.38
CA ILE A 330 2.43 -20.11 5.73
C ILE A 330 2.37 -21.16 4.62
N ASN A 331 2.83 -20.78 3.43
CA ASN A 331 3.14 -21.69 2.35
C ASN A 331 4.59 -22.17 2.50
N LYS A 332 4.79 -23.35 3.08
CA LYS A 332 6.12 -23.89 3.40
C LYS A 332 7.01 -24.11 2.17
N GLU A 333 6.42 -24.45 1.03
CA GLU A 333 7.15 -24.70 -0.21
C GLU A 333 7.73 -23.40 -0.78
N ARG A 334 6.89 -22.37 -0.96
CA ARG A 334 7.33 -21.06 -1.44
C ARG A 334 8.25 -20.35 -0.44
N THR A 335 7.98 -20.48 0.86
CA THR A 335 8.84 -19.91 1.92
C THR A 335 10.28 -20.43 1.87
N ARG A 336 10.49 -21.65 1.36
CA ARG A 336 11.85 -22.20 1.21
C ARG A 336 12.71 -21.35 0.27
N ALA A 337 12.19 -20.93 -0.87
CA ALA A 337 12.91 -20.06 -1.81
C ALA A 337 13.28 -18.72 -1.16
N PHE A 338 12.36 -18.08 -0.46
CA PHE A 338 12.67 -16.85 0.27
C PHE A 338 13.69 -17.06 1.40
N GLY A 339 13.64 -18.18 2.11
CA GLY A 339 14.66 -18.55 3.10
C GLY A 339 16.05 -18.74 2.47
N GLU A 340 16.15 -19.24 1.25
CA GLU A 340 17.41 -19.31 0.49
C GLU A 340 17.88 -17.94 0.04
N LEU A 341 16.95 -17.07 -0.38
CA LEU A 341 17.27 -15.69 -0.73
C LEU A 341 17.86 -14.94 0.49
N VAL A 342 17.25 -15.08 1.68
CA VAL A 342 17.76 -14.52 2.94
C VAL A 342 19.17 -15.02 3.24
N ARG A 343 19.42 -16.32 3.10
CA ARG A 343 20.76 -16.90 3.30
C ARG A 343 21.78 -16.39 2.31
N SER A 344 21.36 -16.06 1.08
CA SER A 344 22.24 -15.53 0.04
C SER A 344 22.56 -14.04 0.21
N ALA A 345 21.81 -13.30 1.02
CA ALA A 345 21.92 -11.85 1.17
C ALA A 345 23.35 -11.34 1.45
N PRO A 346 24.15 -11.98 2.34
CA PRO A 346 25.54 -11.55 2.55
C PRO A 346 26.43 -11.61 1.31
N ALA A 347 26.11 -12.46 0.33
CA ALA A 347 26.82 -12.57 -0.94
C ALA A 347 26.25 -11.58 -1.99
N GLN A 348 25.00 -11.15 -1.83
CA GLN A 348 24.36 -10.25 -2.78
C GLN A 348 24.60 -8.75 -2.43
N ILE A 349 24.57 -8.41 -1.15
CA ILE A 349 24.75 -7.03 -0.68
C ILE A 349 26.03 -6.37 -1.24
N PRO A 350 27.21 -7.02 -1.29
CA PRO A 350 28.43 -6.44 -1.87
C PRO A 350 28.35 -6.14 -3.37
N LYS A 351 27.34 -6.64 -4.09
CA LYS A 351 27.11 -6.37 -5.52
C LYS A 351 26.31 -5.09 -5.75
N LEU A 352 25.77 -4.49 -4.69
CA LEU A 352 25.06 -3.22 -4.77
C LEU A 352 26.03 -2.07 -5.03
N PRO A 353 25.59 -1.00 -5.75
CA PRO A 353 26.50 -0.02 -6.33
C PRO A 353 26.98 1.06 -5.36
N TRP A 354 27.15 0.76 -4.08
CA TRP A 354 27.69 1.69 -3.09
C TRP A 354 28.82 1.08 -2.26
N PRO A 355 29.75 1.91 -1.75
CA PRO A 355 30.84 1.44 -0.91
C PRO A 355 30.34 0.87 0.43
N PRO A 356 31.10 -0.04 1.07
CA PRO A 356 30.74 -0.63 2.35
C PRO A 356 30.40 0.36 3.48
N ALA A 357 31.01 1.58 3.44
CA ALA A 357 30.71 2.62 4.43
C ALA A 357 29.26 3.13 4.40
N PHE A 358 28.55 2.89 3.29
CA PHE A 358 27.12 3.22 3.11
C PHE A 358 26.21 2.01 3.31
N GLU A 359 26.76 0.88 3.79
CA GLU A 359 26.00 -0.31 4.13
C GLU A 359 25.99 -0.54 5.64
N LYS A 360 24.97 -1.25 6.13
CA LYS A 360 24.89 -1.66 7.53
C LYS A 360 26.07 -2.56 7.91
N ASP A 361 26.63 -2.33 9.08
CA ASP A 361 27.76 -3.13 9.59
C ASP A 361 27.38 -4.61 9.75
N LYS A 362 26.08 -4.88 9.98
CA LYS A 362 25.53 -6.21 10.07
C LYS A 362 24.16 -6.27 9.41
N PHE A 363 23.99 -7.18 8.47
CA PHE A 363 22.67 -7.48 7.91
C PHE A 363 21.82 -8.20 8.96
N LEU A 364 20.68 -7.60 9.30
CA LEU A 364 19.69 -8.22 10.18
C LEU A 364 18.78 -9.10 9.33
N ALA A 365 19.12 -10.38 9.24
CA ALA A 365 18.34 -11.34 8.45
C ALA A 365 16.90 -11.43 8.97
N PRO A 366 15.90 -11.00 8.18
CA PRO A 366 14.51 -11.08 8.59
C PRO A 366 13.97 -12.51 8.47
N ASP A 367 12.82 -12.74 9.07
CA ASP A 367 11.95 -13.83 8.64
C ASP A 367 11.29 -13.41 7.32
N PHE A 368 11.40 -14.23 6.29
CA PHE A 368 10.77 -13.96 5.00
C PHE A 368 9.91 -15.15 4.61
N THR A 369 8.59 -14.96 4.65
CA THR A 369 7.62 -16.03 4.45
C THR A 369 6.70 -15.74 3.27
N SER A 370 6.32 -16.78 2.55
CA SER A 370 5.18 -16.74 1.62
C SER A 370 3.93 -17.14 2.37
N LEU A 371 2.91 -16.33 2.27
CA LEU A 371 1.64 -16.46 2.97
C LEU A 371 0.49 -16.66 2.01
N GLU A 372 -0.46 -17.49 2.41
CA GLU A 372 -1.76 -17.61 1.78
C GLU A 372 -2.78 -16.89 2.66
N VAL A 373 -3.30 -15.78 2.15
CA VAL A 373 -4.18 -14.88 2.89
C VAL A 373 -5.55 -15.50 3.06
N LEU A 374 -5.99 -15.67 4.31
CA LEU A 374 -7.37 -15.97 4.68
C LEU A 374 -8.19 -14.69 4.72
N THR A 375 -7.65 -13.69 5.42
CA THR A 375 -8.31 -12.41 5.64
C THR A 375 -7.30 -11.29 5.51
N PHE A 376 -7.65 -10.26 4.78
CA PHE A 376 -6.98 -8.97 4.77
C PHE A 376 -8.03 -7.88 4.91
N ALA A 377 -8.01 -7.16 6.00
CA ALA A 377 -8.82 -5.97 6.24
C ALA A 377 -7.96 -4.73 5.98
N GLY A 378 -8.40 -3.90 5.06
CA GLY A 378 -7.70 -2.70 4.60
C GLY A 378 -8.36 -2.18 3.33
N SER A 379 -7.91 -1.07 2.81
CA SER A 379 -8.47 -0.47 1.57
C SER A 379 -7.98 -1.16 0.28
N GLY A 380 -7.11 -2.15 0.39
CA GLY A 380 -6.59 -2.96 -0.73
C GLY A 380 -5.62 -4.00 -0.22
N ILE A 381 -5.32 -5.01 -1.03
CA ILE A 381 -4.39 -6.07 -0.64
C ILE A 381 -3.07 -5.86 -1.37
N PRO A 382 -1.94 -5.66 -0.67
CA PRO A 382 -0.62 -5.54 -1.28
C PRO A 382 -0.10 -6.89 -1.78
N ALA A 383 0.97 -6.87 -2.55
CA ALA A 383 1.65 -8.08 -3.02
C ALA A 383 2.67 -8.60 -1.99
N GLY A 384 3.28 -7.70 -1.26
CA GLY A 384 4.26 -7.96 -0.21
C GLY A 384 4.20 -6.91 0.87
N ILE A 385 4.79 -7.19 2.03
CA ILE A 385 4.81 -6.30 3.19
C ILE A 385 6.16 -6.42 3.88
N ASN A 386 6.77 -5.27 4.20
CA ASN A 386 7.98 -5.18 5.01
C ASN A 386 7.72 -4.31 6.24
N ILE A 387 7.47 -4.92 7.37
CA ILE A 387 7.10 -4.25 8.62
C ILE A 387 7.87 -4.82 9.83
N PRO A 388 7.90 -4.13 10.98
CA PRO A 388 7.20 -2.89 11.34
C PRO A 388 7.85 -1.64 10.73
N ASN A 389 7.07 -0.56 10.62
CA ASN A 389 7.53 0.73 10.08
C ASN A 389 8.26 1.61 11.13
N TYR A 390 8.44 1.12 12.35
CA TYR A 390 9.18 1.82 13.41
C TYR A 390 10.69 1.76 13.20
N ASP A 391 11.30 2.90 12.89
CA ASP A 391 12.73 2.99 12.54
C ASP A 391 13.67 2.38 13.58
N ASP A 392 13.42 2.62 14.87
CA ASP A 392 14.25 2.09 15.95
C ASP A 392 14.21 0.55 16.02
N ILE A 393 13.05 -0.06 15.80
CA ILE A 393 12.91 -1.52 15.74
C ILE A 393 13.59 -2.05 14.49
N ARG A 394 13.31 -1.46 13.31
CA ARG A 394 13.89 -1.91 12.03
C ARG A 394 15.40 -1.85 12.00
N GLN A 395 15.98 -0.78 12.53
CA GLN A 395 17.42 -0.58 12.50
C GLN A 395 18.17 -1.44 13.53
N ASN A 396 17.56 -1.69 14.70
CA ASN A 396 18.28 -2.26 15.83
C ASN A 396 17.80 -3.67 16.25
N GLU A 397 16.53 -4.02 16.01
CA GLU A 397 15.94 -5.27 16.49
C GLU A 397 15.55 -6.23 15.35
N GLY A 398 15.09 -5.69 14.21
CA GLY A 398 14.75 -6.47 13.03
C GLY A 398 13.40 -6.12 12.42
N PHE A 399 13.01 -6.92 11.42
CA PHE A 399 11.78 -6.78 10.65
C PHE A 399 11.39 -8.14 10.06
N LYS A 400 10.17 -8.26 9.55
CA LYS A 400 9.72 -9.39 8.76
C LYS A 400 9.35 -8.96 7.35
N ASN A 401 9.58 -9.85 6.40
CA ASN A 401 9.07 -9.75 5.05
C ASN A 401 8.03 -10.83 4.82
N VAL A 402 6.91 -10.47 4.22
CA VAL A 402 5.89 -11.41 3.80
C VAL A 402 5.53 -11.18 2.34
N SER A 403 5.41 -12.25 1.58
CA SER A 403 4.90 -12.26 0.21
C SER A 403 3.52 -12.91 0.23
N LEU A 404 2.52 -12.28 -0.39
CA LEU A 404 1.14 -12.76 -0.35
C LEU A 404 0.86 -13.64 -1.58
N GLY A 405 1.13 -14.94 -1.43
CA GLY A 405 1.18 -15.91 -2.52
C GLY A 405 -0.12 -16.04 -3.32
N ASN A 406 -1.27 -16.18 -2.65
CA ASN A 406 -2.56 -16.29 -3.33
C ASN A 406 -3.06 -14.97 -3.94
N VAL A 407 -2.57 -13.83 -3.46
CA VAL A 407 -2.81 -12.52 -4.10
C VAL A 407 -2.06 -12.43 -5.43
N LEU A 408 -0.77 -12.81 -5.41
CA LEU A 408 0.07 -12.82 -6.60
C LEU A 408 -0.44 -13.80 -7.67
N SER A 409 -0.81 -15.01 -7.25
CA SER A 409 -1.24 -16.09 -8.15
C SER A 409 -2.73 -16.07 -8.51
N ALA A 410 -3.52 -15.10 -8.01
CA ALA A 410 -4.94 -14.99 -8.34
C ALA A 410 -5.12 -14.81 -9.85
N ALA A 411 -5.74 -15.79 -10.50
CA ALA A 411 -5.92 -15.81 -11.95
C ALA A 411 -6.94 -14.73 -12.39
N ALA A 412 -6.58 -13.96 -13.40
CA ALA A 412 -7.49 -13.06 -14.12
C ALA A 412 -7.69 -13.56 -15.55
N PRO A 413 -8.77 -13.14 -16.25
CA PRO A 413 -8.96 -13.47 -17.65
C PRO A 413 -7.74 -13.09 -18.49
N LYS A 414 -7.36 -13.99 -19.42
CA LYS A 414 -6.27 -13.72 -20.37
C LYS A 414 -6.73 -12.68 -21.39
N GLU A 415 -6.05 -11.57 -21.44
CA GLU A 415 -6.26 -10.48 -22.39
C GLU A 415 -4.92 -9.95 -22.88
N PRO A 416 -4.85 -9.40 -24.10
CA PRO A 416 -3.63 -8.75 -24.57
C PRO A 416 -3.13 -7.69 -23.60
N ILE A 417 -1.84 -7.75 -23.31
CA ILE A 417 -1.20 -6.81 -22.37
C ILE A 417 -0.89 -5.51 -23.13
N PRO A 418 -1.42 -4.35 -22.68
CA PRO A 418 -1.13 -3.07 -23.33
C PRO A 418 0.36 -2.73 -23.35
N PHE A 419 0.79 -2.05 -24.40
CA PHE A 419 2.16 -1.56 -24.62
C PHE A 419 3.23 -2.63 -24.85
N ILE A 420 2.87 -3.91 -24.83
CA ILE A 420 3.77 -5.04 -25.14
C ILE A 420 3.60 -5.40 -26.62
N ARG A 421 4.72 -5.66 -27.31
CA ARG A 421 4.73 -6.07 -28.71
C ARG A 421 4.07 -7.45 -28.88
N ALA A 422 3.52 -7.71 -30.04
CA ALA A 422 2.83 -8.97 -30.34
C ALA A 422 3.74 -10.20 -30.13
N GLU A 423 5.01 -10.11 -30.54
CA GLU A 423 6.00 -11.17 -30.36
C GLU A 423 6.39 -11.44 -28.90
N ASP A 424 6.17 -10.50 -28.00
CA ASP A 424 6.51 -10.63 -26.57
C ASP A 424 5.31 -11.08 -25.71
N GLN A 425 4.08 -11.12 -26.25
CA GLN A 425 2.88 -11.43 -25.46
C GLN A 425 2.95 -12.81 -24.80
N ASP A 426 3.37 -13.84 -25.51
CA ASP A 426 3.42 -15.22 -25.01
C ASP A 426 4.46 -15.37 -23.89
N VAL A 427 5.66 -14.84 -24.07
CA VAL A 427 6.71 -14.88 -23.05
C VAL A 427 6.34 -14.01 -21.86
N TYR A 428 5.68 -12.87 -22.10
CA TYR A 428 5.18 -12.01 -21.02
C TYR A 428 4.15 -12.74 -20.17
N ASP A 429 3.15 -13.36 -20.78
CA ASP A 429 2.13 -14.12 -20.05
C ASP A 429 2.69 -15.32 -19.29
N ALA A 430 3.69 -16.00 -19.83
CA ALA A 430 4.33 -17.13 -19.18
C ALA A 430 5.22 -16.74 -18.00
N CYS A 431 5.82 -15.53 -18.04
CA CYS A 431 6.87 -15.14 -17.08
C CYS A 431 6.52 -13.96 -16.18
N LYS A 432 5.36 -13.30 -16.35
CA LYS A 432 4.99 -12.10 -15.55
C LYS A 432 4.91 -12.38 -14.05
N ASP A 433 4.26 -13.48 -13.65
CA ASP A 433 4.12 -13.84 -12.24
C ASP A 433 5.47 -14.32 -11.65
N PRO A 434 6.24 -15.23 -12.32
CA PRO A 434 7.62 -15.52 -11.95
C PRO A 434 8.54 -14.29 -11.81
N ALA A 435 8.51 -13.39 -12.78
CA ALA A 435 9.32 -12.17 -12.75
C ALA A 435 8.93 -11.27 -11.59
N PHE A 436 7.64 -11.13 -11.33
CA PHE A 436 7.14 -10.32 -10.23
C PHE A 436 7.50 -10.92 -8.86
N GLU A 437 7.47 -12.25 -8.71
CA GLU A 437 7.90 -12.92 -7.47
C GLU A 437 9.38 -12.65 -7.17
N VAL A 438 10.26 -12.72 -8.17
CA VAL A 438 11.68 -12.36 -8.03
C VAL A 438 11.85 -10.89 -7.64
N GLN A 439 11.13 -9.98 -8.31
CA GLN A 439 11.19 -8.55 -8.03
C GLN A 439 10.72 -8.24 -6.61
N VAL A 440 9.57 -8.77 -6.19
CA VAL A 440 9.03 -8.58 -4.83
C VAL A 440 10.00 -9.14 -3.79
N GLY A 441 10.55 -10.33 -4.00
CA GLY A 441 11.51 -10.92 -3.08
C GLY A 441 12.75 -10.04 -2.86
N LEU A 442 13.32 -9.50 -3.93
CA LEU A 442 14.48 -8.61 -3.87
C LEU A 442 14.12 -7.23 -3.31
N HIS A 443 12.98 -6.67 -3.69
CA HIS A 443 12.45 -5.39 -3.23
C HIS A 443 12.27 -5.39 -1.70
N GLU A 444 11.57 -6.39 -1.17
CA GLU A 444 11.29 -6.48 0.26
C GLU A 444 12.55 -6.79 1.08
N LEU A 445 13.33 -7.79 0.65
CA LEU A 445 14.47 -8.25 1.43
C LEU A 445 15.64 -7.27 1.39
N LEU A 446 16.12 -6.95 0.20
CA LEU A 446 17.34 -6.16 -0.01
C LEU A 446 17.01 -4.70 -0.34
N GLY A 447 15.90 -4.43 -1.01
CA GLY A 447 15.45 -3.07 -1.24
C GLY A 447 15.28 -2.31 0.07
N HIS A 448 14.39 -2.76 0.92
CA HIS A 448 14.17 -2.14 2.23
C HIS A 448 15.17 -2.57 3.31
N GLY A 449 15.78 -3.75 3.17
CA GLY A 449 16.64 -4.34 4.20
C GLY A 449 18.06 -3.84 4.25
N CYS A 450 18.59 -3.27 3.16
CA CYS A 450 19.99 -2.84 3.07
C CYS A 450 20.17 -1.32 3.09
N GLY A 451 21.44 -0.89 3.23
CA GLY A 451 21.82 0.51 3.26
C GLY A 451 21.85 1.10 4.67
N LYS A 452 22.82 1.96 4.92
CA LYS A 452 23.08 2.64 6.19
C LYS A 452 22.73 4.12 6.08
N LEU A 453 22.01 4.66 7.05
CA LEU A 453 21.90 6.10 7.26
C LEU A 453 23.11 6.55 8.08
N LEU A 454 23.83 7.55 7.62
CA LEU A 454 24.89 8.15 8.40
C LEU A 454 24.29 9.10 9.43
N GLN A 455 24.50 8.82 10.70
CA GLN A 455 23.79 9.50 11.79
C GLN A 455 24.72 9.90 12.93
N GLU A 456 24.44 11.07 13.48
CA GLU A 456 24.76 11.41 14.85
C GLU A 456 23.61 10.89 15.72
N THR A 457 23.80 9.73 16.36
CA THR A 457 22.74 9.04 17.13
C THR A 457 22.39 9.71 18.43
N GLU A 458 23.40 10.30 19.09
CA GLU A 458 23.30 11.17 20.24
C GLU A 458 24.33 12.30 20.08
N PRO A 459 24.20 13.43 20.77
CA PRO A 459 25.18 14.51 20.67
C PRO A 459 26.63 14.03 20.84
N GLY A 460 27.43 14.16 19.77
CA GLY A 460 28.81 13.71 19.72
C GLY A 460 29.04 12.22 19.49
N LYS A 461 27.98 11.41 19.29
CA LYS A 461 28.07 9.99 18.97
C LYS A 461 27.61 9.71 17.55
N PHE A 462 28.49 9.14 16.75
CA PHE A 462 28.24 8.86 15.34
C PHE A 462 28.28 7.35 15.07
N ASN A 463 27.49 6.91 14.09
CA ASN A 463 27.55 5.54 13.59
C ASN A 463 28.57 5.37 12.45
N PHE A 464 29.40 6.35 12.21
CA PHE A 464 30.51 6.36 11.25
C PHE A 464 31.68 7.17 11.81
N ASP A 465 32.86 7.08 11.19
CA ASP A 465 34.04 7.85 11.58
C ASP A 465 33.90 9.32 11.13
N VAL A 466 33.53 10.20 12.05
CA VAL A 466 33.33 11.63 11.80
C VAL A 466 34.63 12.41 11.65
N GLU A 467 35.74 11.93 12.21
CA GLU A 467 37.06 12.53 12.07
C GLU A 467 37.66 12.25 10.66
N ASN A 468 37.27 11.10 10.09
CA ASN A 468 37.63 10.73 8.74
C ASN A 468 36.41 10.20 7.96
N PRO A 469 35.46 11.09 7.60
CA PRO A 469 34.22 10.70 6.95
C PRO A 469 34.48 9.94 5.64
N PRO A 470 33.61 9.00 5.27
CA PRO A 470 33.73 8.26 4.02
C PRO A 470 33.68 9.19 2.80
N LEU A 471 34.32 8.78 1.71
CA LEU A 471 34.16 9.46 0.43
C LEU A 471 32.78 9.23 -0.14
N ASN A 472 32.10 10.31 -0.50
CA ASN A 472 30.86 10.27 -1.25
C ASN A 472 31.16 9.83 -2.69
N PRO A 473 30.68 8.65 -3.13
CA PRO A 473 31.05 8.13 -4.45
C PRO A 473 30.41 8.91 -5.61
N VAL A 474 29.44 9.80 -5.32
CA VAL A 474 28.81 10.67 -6.34
C VAL A 474 29.65 11.93 -6.58
N THR A 475 30.19 12.53 -5.52
CA THR A 475 30.93 13.80 -5.60
C THR A 475 32.43 13.65 -5.56
N GLY A 476 32.93 12.50 -5.08
CA GLY A 476 34.38 12.29 -4.83
C GLY A 476 34.92 13.06 -3.63
N GLN A 477 34.07 13.78 -2.88
CA GLN A 477 34.44 14.55 -1.69
C GLN A 477 34.10 13.75 -0.42
N LYS A 478 34.69 14.12 0.71
CA LYS A 478 34.26 13.57 2.01
C LYS A 478 32.82 13.96 2.30
N VAL A 479 32.04 13.03 2.91
CA VAL A 479 30.69 13.30 3.37
C VAL A 479 30.71 14.48 4.35
N SER A 480 29.80 15.43 4.16
CA SER A 480 29.64 16.66 4.95
C SER A 480 28.27 16.86 5.57
N SER A 481 27.33 15.94 5.29
CA SER A 481 25.97 15.96 5.87
C SER A 481 25.55 14.57 6.34
N TRP A 482 24.71 14.54 7.39
CA TRP A 482 24.19 13.33 8.01
C TRP A 482 22.96 13.66 8.86
N TYR A 483 22.21 12.66 9.26
CA TYR A 483 21.07 12.81 10.16
C TYR A 483 21.52 13.27 11.55
N LYS A 484 20.87 14.30 12.08
CA LYS A 484 21.14 14.84 13.42
C LYS A 484 20.38 14.04 14.50
N PRO A 485 20.76 14.18 15.80
CA PRO A 485 20.02 13.56 16.87
C PRO A 485 18.53 13.87 16.80
N GLY A 486 17.69 12.83 16.82
CA GLY A 486 16.23 12.94 16.68
C GLY A 486 15.70 13.08 15.28
N GLU A 487 16.54 13.21 14.24
CA GLU A 487 16.11 13.15 12.86
C GLU A 487 15.93 11.71 12.40
N THR A 488 14.90 11.48 11.61
CA THR A 488 14.61 10.22 10.95
C THR A 488 14.52 10.43 9.45
N TRP A 489 14.52 9.35 8.68
CA TRP A 489 14.25 9.40 7.25
C TRP A 489 12.98 10.20 6.93
N GLY A 490 11.87 9.86 7.59
CA GLY A 490 10.58 10.54 7.37
C GLY A 490 10.62 12.02 7.76
N SER A 491 11.32 12.38 8.84
CA SER A 491 11.38 13.78 9.28
C SER A 491 12.23 14.68 8.38
N VAL A 492 13.22 14.12 7.66
CA VAL A 492 14.08 14.88 6.74
C VAL A 492 13.48 14.94 5.33
N PHE A 493 12.98 13.81 4.82
CA PHE A 493 12.50 13.72 3.44
C PHE A 493 11.00 14.01 3.29
N GLY A 494 10.24 14.00 4.38
CA GLY A 494 8.83 14.40 4.38
C GLY A 494 8.00 13.69 3.32
N GLY A 495 7.12 14.41 2.65
CA GLY A 495 6.22 13.87 1.64
C GLY A 495 6.89 13.24 0.40
N MET A 496 8.19 13.51 0.16
CA MET A 496 8.94 12.82 -0.90
C MET A 496 9.43 11.44 -0.45
N GLY A 497 9.59 11.24 0.86
CA GLY A 497 10.20 10.05 1.45
C GLY A 497 9.60 8.73 0.95
N PRO A 498 8.28 8.51 1.01
CA PRO A 498 7.69 7.25 0.58
C PRO A 498 8.03 6.88 -0.86
N SER A 499 7.78 7.78 -1.82
CA SER A 499 8.06 7.51 -3.23
C SER A 499 9.55 7.32 -3.53
N TYR A 500 10.40 8.07 -2.87
CA TYR A 500 11.86 7.95 -3.02
C TYR A 500 12.38 6.61 -2.51
N GLU A 501 11.87 6.13 -1.36
CA GLU A 501 12.24 4.83 -0.81
C GLU A 501 11.76 3.68 -1.69
N GLU A 502 10.52 3.74 -2.19
CA GLU A 502 10.02 2.75 -3.14
C GLU A 502 10.88 2.71 -4.42
N CYS A 503 11.30 3.89 -4.91
CA CYS A 503 12.18 3.96 -6.08
C CYS A 503 13.55 3.31 -5.80
N ARG A 504 14.10 3.50 -4.61
CA ARG A 504 15.34 2.86 -4.19
C ARG A 504 15.19 1.35 -4.08
N ALA A 505 14.11 0.87 -3.47
CA ALA A 505 13.84 -0.56 -3.29
C ALA A 505 13.59 -1.29 -4.62
N GLU A 506 12.76 -0.71 -5.51
CA GLU A 506 12.55 -1.23 -6.87
C GLU A 506 13.86 -1.23 -7.68
N SER A 507 14.69 -0.19 -7.53
CA SER A 507 16.00 -0.13 -8.21
C SER A 507 17.00 -1.18 -7.70
N VAL A 508 16.95 -1.53 -6.39
CA VAL A 508 17.73 -2.66 -5.86
C VAL A 508 17.30 -3.96 -6.51
N ALA A 509 15.99 -4.19 -6.64
CA ALA A 509 15.48 -5.38 -7.31
C ALA A 509 15.96 -5.44 -8.77
N MET A 510 15.88 -4.33 -9.50
CA MET A 510 16.34 -4.26 -10.90
C MET A 510 17.86 -4.39 -11.05
N SER A 511 18.64 -3.94 -10.07
CA SER A 511 20.10 -4.09 -10.03
C SER A 511 20.53 -5.54 -9.81
N LEU A 512 19.81 -6.30 -8.98
CA LEU A 512 20.16 -7.65 -8.56
C LEU A 512 19.50 -8.77 -9.37
N CYS A 513 18.33 -8.56 -9.97
CA CYS A 513 17.65 -9.61 -10.74
C CYS A 513 18.46 -10.14 -11.96
N PRO A 514 19.44 -9.43 -12.54
CA PRO A 514 20.33 -10.02 -13.55
C PRO A 514 21.31 -11.08 -13.02
N ASP A 515 21.36 -11.30 -11.72
CA ASP A 515 22.18 -12.36 -11.14
C ASP A 515 21.48 -13.73 -11.28
N TYR A 516 21.97 -14.57 -12.16
CA TYR A 516 21.41 -15.90 -12.43
C TYR A 516 21.43 -16.83 -11.20
N SER A 517 22.30 -16.57 -10.22
CA SER A 517 22.26 -17.32 -8.93
C SER A 517 21.00 -17.02 -8.14
N ILE A 518 20.44 -15.80 -8.26
CA ILE A 518 19.15 -15.43 -7.66
C ILE A 518 18.01 -16.12 -8.41
N LEU A 519 18.00 -16.06 -9.75
CA LEU A 519 16.98 -16.71 -10.57
C LEU A 519 16.90 -18.22 -10.28
N LYS A 520 18.07 -18.87 -10.04
CA LYS A 520 18.14 -20.27 -9.61
C LYS A 520 17.46 -20.53 -8.26
N ILE A 521 17.58 -19.63 -7.30
CA ILE A 521 16.90 -19.75 -5.99
C ILE A 521 15.39 -19.90 -6.19
N PHE A 522 14.81 -19.16 -7.15
CA PHE A 522 13.39 -19.23 -7.49
C PHE A 522 13.05 -20.38 -8.47
N GLY A 523 13.99 -21.26 -8.78
CA GLY A 523 13.79 -22.43 -9.65
C GLY A 523 13.85 -22.11 -11.15
N PHE A 524 14.43 -20.98 -11.54
CA PHE A 524 14.61 -20.60 -12.94
C PHE A 524 16.06 -20.83 -13.38
N GLY A 525 16.27 -21.89 -14.16
CA GLY A 525 17.60 -22.29 -14.63
C GLY A 525 18.47 -22.96 -13.56
N ASP A 526 19.72 -23.20 -13.91
CA ASP A 526 20.75 -23.86 -13.09
C ASP A 526 21.78 -22.89 -12.48
N GLY A 527 21.64 -21.61 -12.77
CA GLY A 527 22.56 -20.52 -12.38
C GLY A 527 23.57 -20.14 -13.46
N SER A 528 23.56 -20.83 -14.61
CA SER A 528 24.36 -20.41 -15.78
C SER A 528 23.72 -19.22 -16.50
N GLU A 529 24.57 -18.36 -17.08
CA GLU A 529 24.13 -17.19 -17.82
C GLU A 529 23.66 -17.60 -19.22
N ASP A 530 22.35 -17.70 -19.39
CA ASP A 530 21.70 -17.91 -20.69
C ASP A 530 20.52 -16.97 -20.85
N ILE A 531 20.76 -15.87 -21.57
CA ILE A 531 19.74 -14.84 -21.82
C ILE A 531 18.56 -15.34 -22.67
N ASN A 532 18.73 -16.42 -23.42
CA ASN A 532 17.69 -17.03 -24.26
C ASN A 532 17.05 -18.26 -23.63
N GLY A 533 17.52 -18.68 -22.47
CA GLY A 533 16.92 -19.76 -21.68
C GLY A 533 15.79 -19.28 -20.77
N LYS A 534 15.18 -20.21 -20.03
CA LYS A 534 14.07 -19.92 -19.11
C LYS A 534 14.39 -18.81 -18.10
N ALA A 535 15.59 -18.81 -17.52
CA ALA A 535 16.03 -17.77 -16.60
C ALA A 535 16.16 -16.42 -17.30
N GLY A 536 16.68 -16.40 -18.54
CA GLY A 536 16.75 -15.21 -19.37
C GLY A 536 15.38 -14.65 -19.76
N ASP A 537 14.38 -15.51 -19.98
CA ASP A 537 13.00 -15.08 -20.19
C ASP A 537 12.43 -14.38 -18.96
N VAL A 538 12.61 -14.95 -17.76
CA VAL A 538 12.20 -14.31 -16.51
C VAL A 538 12.91 -12.97 -16.33
N LEU A 539 14.23 -12.93 -16.53
CA LEU A 539 15.01 -11.68 -16.46
C LEU A 539 14.49 -10.63 -17.46
N TYR A 540 14.26 -11.05 -18.70
CA TYR A 540 13.72 -10.15 -19.72
C TYR A 540 12.39 -9.55 -19.28
N ILE A 541 11.50 -10.38 -18.73
CA ILE A 541 10.18 -9.91 -18.29
C ILE A 541 10.29 -9.06 -17.00
N CYS A 542 11.28 -9.25 -16.12
CA CYS A 542 11.55 -8.30 -15.04
C CYS A 542 11.74 -6.88 -15.59
N TYR A 543 12.59 -6.71 -16.59
CA TYR A 543 12.85 -5.39 -17.18
C TYR A 543 11.68 -4.86 -18.02
N LEU A 544 11.09 -5.69 -18.85
CA LEU A 544 9.97 -5.29 -19.73
C LEU A 544 8.73 -4.92 -18.91
N SER A 545 8.42 -5.66 -17.83
CA SER A 545 7.31 -5.35 -16.95
C SER A 545 7.53 -4.05 -16.17
N MET A 546 8.76 -3.76 -15.77
CA MET A 546 9.12 -2.49 -15.12
C MET A 546 8.95 -1.31 -16.10
N ALA A 547 9.44 -1.43 -17.33
CA ALA A 547 9.25 -0.40 -18.36
C ALA A 547 7.77 -0.16 -18.65
N ARG A 548 6.98 -1.25 -18.79
CA ARG A 548 5.53 -1.17 -18.97
C ARG A 548 4.83 -0.51 -17.79
N ALA A 549 5.20 -0.87 -16.56
CA ALA A 549 4.64 -0.28 -15.36
C ALA A 549 4.93 1.23 -15.29
N GLY A 550 6.11 1.67 -15.75
CA GLY A 550 6.47 3.08 -15.87
C GLY A 550 5.57 3.86 -16.84
N ILE A 551 5.19 3.28 -17.99
CA ILE A 551 4.19 3.89 -18.89
C ILE A 551 2.83 3.94 -18.21
N ALA A 552 2.37 2.81 -17.68
CA ALA A 552 1.06 2.71 -17.02
C ALA A 552 0.94 3.62 -15.79
N ALA A 553 2.06 4.00 -15.19
CA ALA A 553 2.12 4.92 -14.06
C ALA A 553 1.47 6.28 -14.34
N LEU A 554 1.47 6.74 -15.59
CA LEU A 554 0.89 8.02 -15.97
C LEU A 554 -0.60 8.18 -15.65
N GLN A 555 -1.34 7.09 -15.47
CA GLN A 555 -2.73 7.17 -14.99
C GLN A 555 -2.83 7.77 -13.58
N PHE A 556 -1.75 7.69 -12.78
CA PHE A 556 -1.66 8.18 -11.39
C PHE A 556 -0.99 9.55 -11.29
N TRP A 557 -0.68 10.19 -12.41
CA TRP A 557 -0.19 11.55 -12.45
C TRP A 557 -1.35 12.50 -12.79
N ASP A 558 -1.55 13.51 -11.93
CA ASP A 558 -2.60 14.51 -12.17
C ASP A 558 -2.08 15.65 -13.02
N PRO A 559 -2.68 15.90 -14.22
CA PRO A 559 -2.24 16.95 -15.12
C PRO A 559 -2.54 18.37 -14.61
N ASN A 560 -3.53 18.54 -13.71
CA ASN A 560 -3.91 19.85 -13.20
C ASN A 560 -2.96 20.32 -12.11
N SER A 561 -2.70 19.47 -11.12
CA SER A 561 -1.76 19.77 -10.05
C SER A 561 -0.31 19.46 -10.43
N ARG A 562 -0.08 18.72 -11.53
CA ARG A 562 1.22 18.18 -11.97
C ARG A 562 1.92 17.35 -10.88
N LYS A 563 1.13 16.57 -10.14
CA LYS A 563 1.59 15.75 -9.02
C LYS A 563 1.31 14.27 -9.24
N TRP A 564 2.16 13.45 -8.64
CA TRP A 564 1.97 12.02 -8.54
C TRP A 564 1.05 11.67 -7.37
N GLY A 565 0.10 10.79 -7.60
CA GLY A 565 -0.86 10.32 -6.60
C GLY A 565 -0.54 8.93 -6.04
N GLN A 566 0.59 8.31 -6.46
CA GLN A 566 0.96 6.98 -5.97
C GLN A 566 2.49 6.77 -5.99
N ALA A 567 3.04 6.38 -4.83
CA ALA A 567 4.48 6.28 -4.59
C ALA A 567 5.22 5.30 -5.52
N HIS A 568 4.75 4.05 -5.61
CA HIS A 568 5.37 3.04 -6.48
C HIS A 568 5.27 3.41 -7.97
N MET A 569 4.20 4.06 -8.39
CA MET A 569 4.04 4.44 -9.79
C MET A 569 4.95 5.59 -10.18
N GLN A 570 5.14 6.57 -9.30
CA GLN A 570 6.16 7.60 -9.49
C GLN A 570 7.55 6.97 -9.59
N ALA A 571 7.86 6.01 -8.73
CA ALA A 571 9.11 5.25 -8.74
C ALA A 571 9.34 4.48 -10.04
N ARG A 572 8.34 3.76 -10.52
CA ARG A 572 8.40 2.98 -11.77
C ARG A 572 8.52 3.85 -13.00
N PHE A 573 7.88 5.02 -13.00
CA PHE A 573 8.09 6.01 -14.05
C PHE A 573 9.54 6.50 -14.07
N ALA A 574 10.14 6.80 -12.92
CA ALA A 574 11.55 7.18 -12.83
C ALA A 574 12.47 6.08 -13.38
N ILE A 575 12.25 4.82 -13.02
CA ILE A 575 13.06 3.68 -13.51
C ILE A 575 12.90 3.49 -15.02
N MET A 576 11.67 3.65 -15.56
CA MET A 576 11.46 3.65 -17.00
C MET A 576 12.28 4.78 -17.69
N GLN A 577 12.31 5.99 -17.10
CA GLN A 577 13.14 7.07 -17.62
C GLN A 577 14.64 6.71 -17.58
N VAL A 578 15.10 5.95 -16.57
CA VAL A 578 16.47 5.40 -16.54
C VAL A 578 16.69 4.48 -17.75
N PHE A 579 15.74 3.59 -18.04
CA PHE A 579 15.86 2.68 -19.20
C PHE A 579 15.90 3.42 -20.53
N LEU A 580 15.03 4.41 -20.72
CA LEU A 580 14.99 5.22 -21.93
C LEU A 580 16.27 6.05 -22.14
N ARG A 581 16.92 6.47 -21.06
CA ARG A 581 18.17 7.26 -21.07
C ARG A 581 19.44 6.41 -21.05
N ALA A 582 19.32 5.06 -20.95
CA ALA A 582 20.48 4.15 -20.88
C ALA A 582 21.34 4.13 -22.16
N GLY A 583 20.81 4.61 -23.27
CA GLY A 583 21.52 4.65 -24.55
C GLY A 583 21.54 3.32 -25.29
N GLY A 584 22.22 3.30 -26.44
CA GLY A 584 22.41 2.10 -27.27
C GLY A 584 21.11 1.44 -27.74
N ASP A 585 20.00 2.17 -27.82
CA ASP A 585 18.66 1.63 -28.13
C ASP A 585 18.27 0.45 -27.23
N PHE A 586 18.69 0.50 -25.95
CA PHE A 586 18.33 -0.52 -24.97
C PHE A 586 16.82 -0.60 -24.72
N CYS A 587 16.20 0.56 -24.50
CA CYS A 587 14.76 0.68 -24.34
C CYS A 587 14.25 1.88 -25.13
N THR A 588 13.26 1.65 -26.00
CA THR A 588 12.66 2.71 -26.84
C THR A 588 11.15 2.53 -26.90
N LEU A 589 10.46 3.62 -27.23
CA LEU A 589 9.01 3.65 -27.48
C LEU A 589 8.76 3.83 -28.97
N THR A 590 7.79 3.11 -29.51
CA THR A 590 7.37 3.22 -30.91
C THR A 590 5.86 3.35 -30.97
N PRO A 591 5.30 4.41 -31.60
CA PRO A 591 5.98 5.56 -32.19
C PRO A 591 6.74 6.40 -31.17
N SER A 592 7.76 7.09 -31.61
CA SER A 592 8.63 7.95 -30.78
C SER A 592 8.40 9.42 -31.12
N PRO A 593 8.42 10.33 -30.14
CA PRO A 593 8.25 11.77 -30.39
C PRO A 593 9.35 12.35 -31.31
N ASN A 594 10.53 11.73 -31.32
CA ASN A 594 11.64 12.15 -32.18
C ASN A 594 11.42 11.81 -33.67
N ASN A 595 10.61 10.79 -33.96
CA ASN A 595 10.36 10.34 -35.33
C ASN A 595 9.06 10.93 -35.90
N ASP A 596 8.02 11.00 -35.10
CA ASP A 596 6.73 11.60 -35.48
C ASP A 596 6.00 12.08 -34.22
N PRO A 597 6.08 13.39 -33.91
CA PRO A 597 5.43 13.95 -32.73
C PRO A 597 3.88 13.93 -32.80
N ASP A 598 3.32 13.79 -33.98
CA ASP A 598 1.87 13.76 -34.22
C ASP A 598 1.32 12.34 -34.50
N ALA A 599 2.16 11.31 -34.37
CA ALA A 599 1.75 9.93 -34.56
C ALA A 599 0.53 9.57 -33.70
N ASP A 600 -0.32 8.68 -34.24
CA ASP A 600 -1.33 7.99 -33.45
C ASP A 600 -0.65 7.01 -32.48
N LEU A 601 -0.88 7.18 -31.18
CA LEU A 601 -0.32 6.33 -30.14
C LEU A 601 -1.18 5.12 -29.77
N SER A 602 -2.26 4.86 -30.52
CA SER A 602 -3.09 3.65 -30.29
C SER A 602 -2.29 2.35 -30.37
N ASP A 603 -1.19 2.37 -31.13
CA ASP A 603 -0.23 1.26 -31.27
C ASP A 603 1.11 1.52 -30.55
N LEU A 604 1.09 2.29 -29.49
CA LEU A 604 2.30 2.53 -28.66
C LEU A 604 2.83 1.21 -28.10
N ARG A 605 4.10 0.89 -28.37
CA ARG A 605 4.78 -0.32 -27.89
C ARG A 605 6.16 0.02 -27.31
N ILE A 606 6.55 -0.78 -26.33
CA ILE A 606 7.89 -0.78 -25.76
C ILE A 606 8.74 -1.75 -26.59
N HIS A 607 9.88 -1.29 -27.02
CA HIS A 607 10.97 -2.14 -27.51
C HIS A 607 12.08 -2.18 -26.48
N LEU A 608 12.43 -3.36 -25.97
CA LEU A 608 13.53 -3.57 -25.02
C LEU A 608 14.42 -4.69 -25.56
N ASP A 609 15.72 -4.37 -25.77
CA ASP A 609 16.70 -5.35 -26.23
C ASP A 609 17.25 -6.15 -25.05
N ARG A 610 16.78 -7.39 -24.90
CA ARG A 610 17.19 -8.27 -23.80
C ARG A 610 18.72 -8.48 -23.73
N ASN A 611 19.41 -8.47 -24.88
CA ASN A 611 20.85 -8.67 -24.92
C ASN A 611 21.63 -7.48 -24.33
N LYS A 612 21.00 -6.32 -24.21
CA LYS A 612 21.58 -5.10 -23.65
C LYS A 612 21.27 -4.90 -22.16
N ILE A 613 20.53 -5.81 -21.54
CA ILE A 613 20.30 -5.77 -20.10
C ILE A 613 21.62 -5.71 -19.32
N PRO A 614 22.62 -6.61 -19.57
CA PRO A 614 23.89 -6.59 -18.84
C PRO A 614 24.77 -5.38 -19.13
N THR A 615 24.73 -4.84 -20.35
CA THR A 615 25.68 -3.81 -20.82
C THR A 615 25.15 -2.39 -20.77
N HIS A 616 23.83 -2.19 -20.77
CA HIS A 616 23.18 -0.87 -20.73
C HIS A 616 22.16 -0.78 -19.61
N GLY A 617 21.23 -1.73 -19.49
CA GLY A 617 20.16 -1.69 -18.52
C GLY A 617 20.65 -1.69 -17.07
N LYS A 618 21.38 -2.73 -16.68
CA LYS A 618 21.93 -2.86 -15.32
C LYS A 618 22.88 -1.72 -14.96
N PRO A 619 23.88 -1.33 -15.79
CA PRO A 619 24.76 -0.21 -15.47
C PRO A 619 24.02 1.12 -15.28
N ALA A 620 22.98 1.39 -16.07
CA ALA A 620 22.18 2.61 -15.90
C ALA A 620 21.39 2.59 -14.58
N VAL A 621 20.80 1.44 -14.22
CA VAL A 621 20.12 1.24 -12.93
C VAL A 621 21.11 1.39 -11.77
N ASP A 622 22.29 0.80 -11.86
CA ASP A 622 23.31 0.88 -10.81
C ASP A 622 23.75 2.33 -10.56
N ALA A 623 24.00 3.10 -11.62
CA ALA A 623 24.38 4.50 -11.51
C ALA A 623 23.26 5.37 -10.91
N PHE A 624 22.00 5.08 -11.25
CA PHE A 624 20.83 5.74 -10.69
C PHE A 624 20.66 5.39 -9.21
N LEU A 625 20.69 4.11 -8.89
CA LEU A 625 20.53 3.57 -7.53
C LEU A 625 21.63 4.08 -6.58
N GLN A 626 22.89 4.17 -7.04
CA GLN A 626 23.97 4.71 -6.23
C GLN A 626 23.65 6.11 -5.74
N LYS A 627 23.17 6.99 -6.62
CA LYS A 627 22.81 8.36 -6.26
C LYS A 627 21.63 8.40 -5.29
N LEU A 628 20.57 7.63 -5.57
CA LEU A 628 19.43 7.53 -4.66
C LEU A 628 19.88 7.12 -3.25
N HIS A 629 20.71 6.10 -3.16
CA HIS A 629 21.15 5.60 -1.86
C HIS A 629 22.07 6.57 -1.13
N VAL A 630 23.05 7.15 -1.84
CA VAL A 630 24.01 8.07 -1.22
C VAL A 630 23.34 9.33 -0.69
N PHE A 631 22.44 9.96 -1.45
CA PHE A 631 21.70 11.14 -0.98
C PHE A 631 20.81 10.82 0.22
N LYS A 632 20.15 9.65 0.22
CA LYS A 632 19.42 9.17 1.38
C LYS A 632 20.33 8.98 2.59
N ALA A 633 21.46 8.27 2.41
CA ALA A 633 22.38 7.93 3.49
C ALA A 633 22.99 9.17 4.17
N THR A 634 23.21 10.23 3.40
CA THR A 634 23.83 11.48 3.86
C THR A 634 22.85 12.57 4.28
N ALA A 635 21.54 12.30 4.29
CA ALA A 635 20.50 13.29 4.55
C ALA A 635 20.56 14.53 3.60
N ASP A 636 21.06 14.34 2.36
CA ASP A 636 21.16 15.41 1.36
C ASP A 636 19.82 15.56 0.60
N LEU A 637 18.82 16.15 1.27
CA LEU A 637 17.50 16.37 0.71
C LEU A 637 17.55 17.24 -0.56
N ALA A 638 18.41 18.24 -0.62
CA ALA A 638 18.46 19.17 -1.76
C ALA A 638 18.91 18.46 -3.04
N ALA A 639 20.01 17.71 -2.96
CA ALA A 639 20.51 16.92 -4.09
C ALA A 639 19.52 15.78 -4.45
N ALA A 640 18.96 15.11 -3.44
CA ALA A 640 17.96 14.06 -3.64
C ALA A 640 16.76 14.58 -4.40
N LYS A 641 16.20 15.73 -3.98
CA LYS A 641 15.03 16.34 -4.61
C LYS A 641 15.30 16.73 -6.05
N GLN A 642 16.38 17.46 -6.29
CA GLN A 642 16.75 17.87 -7.65
C GLN A 642 16.92 16.67 -8.59
N PHE A 643 17.60 15.64 -8.11
CA PHE A 643 17.85 14.42 -8.86
C PHE A 643 16.58 13.63 -9.14
N TYR A 644 15.74 13.43 -8.13
CA TYR A 644 14.52 12.65 -8.26
C TYR A 644 13.46 13.34 -9.09
N ASP A 645 13.33 14.67 -8.93
CA ASP A 645 12.41 15.49 -9.73
C ASP A 645 12.76 15.42 -11.24
N ASP A 646 14.05 15.34 -11.63
CA ASP A 646 14.46 15.19 -13.04
C ASP A 646 13.95 13.89 -13.67
N TYR A 647 13.96 12.78 -12.91
CA TYR A 647 13.49 11.48 -13.40
C TYR A 647 11.98 11.28 -13.27
N THR A 648 11.32 12.01 -12.38
CA THR A 648 9.87 11.92 -12.19
C THR A 648 9.09 13.01 -12.90
N HIS A 649 9.81 13.91 -13.59
CA HIS A 649 9.19 14.95 -14.40
C HIS A 649 8.45 14.35 -15.59
N VAL A 650 7.16 14.72 -15.72
CA VAL A 650 6.32 14.34 -16.85
C VAL A 650 6.31 15.50 -17.85
N ASP A 651 6.98 15.33 -18.99
CA ASP A 651 7.00 16.32 -20.05
C ASP A 651 5.66 16.36 -20.82
N GLU A 652 5.53 17.35 -21.73
CA GLU A 652 4.31 17.59 -22.46
C GLU A 652 3.91 16.42 -23.39
N TRP A 653 4.89 15.67 -23.95
CA TRP A 653 4.57 14.51 -24.78
C TRP A 653 3.96 13.39 -23.95
N PHE A 654 4.56 13.07 -22.80
CA PHE A 654 3.98 12.08 -21.88
C PHE A 654 2.62 12.55 -21.34
N ALA A 655 2.51 13.83 -20.99
CA ALA A 655 1.28 14.40 -20.40
C ALA A 655 0.11 14.42 -21.41
N GLN A 656 0.36 14.92 -22.61
CA GLN A 656 -0.71 15.22 -23.59
C GLN A 656 -0.97 14.13 -24.61
N LYS A 657 0.03 13.27 -24.90
CA LYS A 657 -0.09 12.21 -25.90
C LYS A 657 -0.15 10.81 -25.27
N VAL A 658 0.82 10.44 -24.44
CA VAL A 658 0.92 9.09 -23.87
C VAL A 658 -0.13 8.84 -22.79
N ARG A 659 -0.31 9.79 -21.86
CA ARG A 659 -1.27 9.62 -20.76
C ARG A 659 -2.72 9.38 -21.20
N PRO A 660 -3.29 10.09 -22.17
CA PRO A 660 -4.62 9.78 -22.69
C PRO A 660 -4.73 8.34 -23.21
N GLU A 661 -3.70 7.85 -23.87
CA GLU A 661 -3.65 6.47 -24.37
C GLU A 661 -3.54 5.45 -23.23
N VAL A 662 -2.75 5.76 -22.19
CA VAL A 662 -2.68 4.94 -20.96
C VAL A 662 -4.07 4.84 -20.31
N ILE A 663 -4.80 5.95 -20.18
CA ILE A 663 -6.16 5.96 -19.62
C ILE A 663 -7.12 5.14 -20.51
N ARG A 664 -7.00 5.26 -21.84
CA ARG A 664 -7.84 4.53 -22.79
C ARG A 664 -7.63 3.01 -22.70
N GLN A 665 -6.38 2.56 -22.50
CA GLN A 665 -6.00 1.14 -22.41
C GLN A 665 -5.91 0.63 -20.95
N ALA A 666 -6.21 1.44 -19.96
CA ALA A 666 -6.14 1.02 -18.56
C ALA A 666 -7.03 -0.20 -18.32
N LYS A 667 -6.45 -1.20 -17.64
CA LYS A 667 -7.17 -2.41 -17.24
C LYS A 667 -7.64 -2.27 -15.80
N PRO A 668 -8.84 -2.80 -15.48
CA PRO A 668 -9.32 -2.85 -14.11
C PRO A 668 -8.34 -3.56 -13.17
N ARG A 669 -8.13 -3.01 -11.99
CA ARG A 669 -7.38 -3.72 -10.94
C ARG A 669 -8.23 -4.86 -10.40
N LYS A 670 -7.56 -5.94 -9.98
CA LYS A 670 -8.22 -7.06 -9.31
C LYS A 670 -8.85 -6.59 -8.01
N VAL A 671 -10.10 -6.96 -7.77
CA VAL A 671 -10.75 -6.91 -6.46
C VAL A 671 -10.98 -8.33 -5.96
N PHE A 672 -10.72 -8.57 -4.68
CA PHE A 672 -10.60 -9.92 -4.14
C PHE A 672 -11.81 -10.30 -3.30
N VAL A 673 -12.46 -11.39 -3.66
CA VAL A 673 -13.45 -12.05 -2.81
C VAL A 673 -12.72 -12.94 -1.81
N GLN A 674 -12.91 -12.69 -0.53
CA GLN A 674 -12.28 -13.40 0.58
C GLN A 674 -13.29 -14.33 1.25
N ALA A 675 -12.82 -15.50 1.66
CA ALA A 675 -13.61 -16.43 2.47
C ALA A 675 -13.89 -15.86 3.87
N ASN A 676 -14.97 -16.33 4.50
CA ASN A 676 -15.26 -16.07 5.90
C ASN A 676 -15.15 -17.36 6.73
N THR A 677 -14.93 -17.19 8.01
CA THR A 677 -14.89 -18.30 8.97
C THR A 677 -16.02 -18.16 9.99
N PHE A 678 -16.64 -19.29 10.36
CA PHE A 678 -17.75 -19.34 11.30
C PHE A 678 -17.48 -20.40 12.37
N LEU A 679 -17.85 -20.11 13.61
CA LEU A 679 -17.82 -21.12 14.67
C LEU A 679 -18.97 -22.10 14.46
N ASN A 680 -18.66 -23.39 14.46
CA ASN A 680 -19.64 -24.47 14.36
C ASN A 680 -19.74 -25.20 15.71
N GLY A 681 -20.60 -24.68 16.60
CA GLY A 681 -20.70 -25.16 17.99
C GLY A 681 -19.39 -24.90 18.77
N ASP A 682 -19.15 -25.75 19.79
CA ASP A 682 -17.98 -25.62 20.68
C ASP A 682 -16.66 -26.10 20.05
N ASP A 683 -16.71 -26.91 18.98
CA ASP A 683 -15.58 -27.75 18.56
C ASP A 683 -14.99 -27.44 17.18
N GLY A 684 -15.60 -26.60 16.34
CA GLY A 684 -15.13 -26.45 14.97
C GLY A 684 -15.17 -25.03 14.42
N VAL A 685 -14.40 -24.80 13.36
CA VAL A 685 -14.44 -23.60 12.53
C VAL A 685 -14.70 -24.01 11.09
N GLU A 686 -15.80 -23.53 10.52
CA GLU A 686 -16.20 -23.73 9.13
C GLU A 686 -15.63 -22.59 8.27
N LEU A 687 -15.08 -22.93 7.10
CA LEU A 687 -14.70 -21.97 6.06
C LEU A 687 -15.81 -21.87 5.03
N ARG A 688 -16.24 -20.64 4.71
CA ARG A 688 -17.20 -20.36 3.65
C ARG A 688 -16.58 -19.52 2.56
N GLU A 689 -16.55 -20.08 1.36
CA GLU A 689 -16.12 -19.40 0.14
C GLU A 689 -17.33 -18.81 -0.58
N TYR A 690 -17.08 -17.76 -1.38
CA TYR A 690 -18.09 -17.04 -2.15
C TYR A 690 -17.72 -17.03 -3.63
N GLU A 691 -18.71 -16.81 -4.48
CA GLU A 691 -18.48 -16.69 -5.92
C GLU A 691 -17.63 -15.47 -6.25
N ALA A 692 -16.76 -15.60 -7.27
CA ALA A 692 -15.97 -14.49 -7.83
C ALA A 692 -16.88 -13.57 -8.66
N SER A 693 -17.81 -12.90 -8.01
CA SER A 693 -18.78 -11.98 -8.61
C SER A 693 -19.02 -10.79 -7.68
N PRO A 694 -19.55 -9.67 -8.20
CA PRO A 694 -19.98 -8.54 -7.35
C PRO A 694 -20.98 -8.99 -6.25
N GLU A 695 -21.94 -9.84 -6.58
CA GLU A 695 -22.93 -10.35 -5.65
C GLU A 695 -22.30 -11.22 -4.55
N GLY A 696 -21.38 -12.12 -4.93
CA GLY A 696 -20.65 -12.95 -3.97
C GLY A 696 -19.78 -12.12 -3.03
N MET A 697 -19.17 -11.06 -3.55
CA MET A 697 -18.41 -10.10 -2.73
C MET A 697 -19.31 -9.39 -1.73
N ILE A 698 -20.46 -8.84 -2.16
CA ILE A 698 -21.42 -8.17 -1.26
C ILE A 698 -21.93 -9.15 -0.21
N GLN A 699 -22.29 -10.38 -0.62
CA GLN A 699 -22.78 -11.43 0.30
C GLN A 699 -21.74 -11.73 1.39
N SER A 700 -20.45 -11.78 1.05
CA SER A 700 -19.40 -12.03 2.03
C SER A 700 -19.35 -10.95 3.11
N PHE A 701 -19.56 -9.69 2.75
CA PHE A 701 -19.60 -8.56 3.70
C PHE A 701 -20.90 -8.50 4.49
N VAL A 702 -22.04 -8.86 3.88
CA VAL A 702 -23.31 -9.02 4.62
C VAL A 702 -23.17 -10.05 5.74
N GLU A 703 -22.53 -11.18 5.47
CA GLU A 703 -22.33 -12.22 6.48
C GLU A 703 -21.31 -11.83 7.56
N ARG A 704 -20.32 -10.97 7.25
CA ARG A 704 -19.40 -10.43 8.24
C ARG A 704 -20.06 -9.56 9.30
N GLU A 705 -21.09 -8.84 8.96
CA GLU A 705 -21.83 -7.98 9.91
C GLU A 705 -22.62 -8.78 10.96
N TYR A 706 -22.94 -10.05 10.70
CA TYR A 706 -23.65 -10.93 11.63
C TYR A 706 -22.72 -11.78 12.51
N ILE A 707 -21.44 -11.73 12.27
CA ILE A 707 -20.47 -12.56 12.98
C ILE A 707 -19.98 -11.88 14.27
#